data_b106e10ab883a6bda79ece3d6a517674
#
_entry.id   b106e10ab883a6bda79ece3d6a517674
#
_cell.length_a   1.000
_cell.length_b   1.000
_cell.length_c   1.000
_cell.angle_alpha   90.00
_cell.angle_beta   90.00
_cell.angle_gamma   90.00
#
_symmetry.space_group_name_H-M   'P 1'
#
loop_
_entity.id
_entity.type
_entity.pdbx_description
1 polymer ?
#
loop_
_entity_poly.entity_id
_entity_poly.type
_entity_poly.pdbx_seq_one_letter_code
_entity_poly.pdbx_strand_id
1 'polypeptide(L)'
;KNSVKVMEREPATCSLQGREKAALKRSQIFQIPGGKELETKVIVVLGKAGMGKSILVQKICQDWSNGEFSQFEFVFWFDCKQISSLEKRYRLKDLLLEFFVKPQEGSKEIFEYILQNPAKVLLVFDGFDWLHDHENFPRCSASQPEKDLCTVKELLSGLIQKKILSGCTLLLTARPKDKVYQYVSKVDKTIEIVGFSPQQRELYITKYFEGLPYCDDALKLVKEREYLFSHCYNPIMCRFICFLCETVLEIGDKSLPSTLTTIFLKFVQQKIPMQEDVTAAQNRESLATLARVAWHLGEKHQSAVKSDLLPSKEVREFALKYGFFLPFAFPKHSDSEQEEFGSMFSDFVIQNFLGALHLMLAEEMKDKSLTKYLSFPSKKKKPFNWMDLVPRFLAGLLFLQDDPYFCSVSNVDVKQSTKKQKTLLKYIERLQISEFCPERLLELLHCIYETQNNDLFQHVTLKLKPDLSFLGIILTPPDVHVLHSVLKRSRKVFSLDLRNSSIDVQGLKDLVGLKNVASFRASLGDTVRLWESLEQTKDYKLLKVSTEKFVLDPFKAKTMKDISDLSDLVKMQERMINCMQDASDCSSCGIPAIKNLRKLEFALGPVCGLQGFLKLVEILAAFPSLQHLDLDALSENGIGDEGAESLSEVFPTLTSLETLNLSQNKITDVGAEKLATTLPSLSSLKTLSLYNNSICDIGAEKLAKVLPAMSSLRVLDIQYNKITGVGAQQLTDSLRKCPRIKNLVMWNPTIPYGVLEHLQQLDSRISV
;
A
#
# COMPACT_ATOMS: atom_id res chain seq x y z
N LYS A 1 -6.92 18.11 3.38
CA LYS A 1 -6.46 16.84 3.97
C LYS A 1 -5.89 16.03 2.83
N ASN A 2 -4.65 16.26 2.60
CA ASN A 2 -3.96 16.11 1.35
C ASN A 2 -3.25 14.76 1.32
N SER A 3 -3.19 14.18 0.24
CA SER A 3 -2.40 13.11 -0.36
C SER A 3 -1.10 12.66 0.30
N VAL A 4 -0.76 13.24 1.37
CA VAL A 4 0.18 12.76 2.36
C VAL A 4 -0.60 11.84 3.26
N LYS A 5 -0.30 10.55 3.23
CA LYS A 5 -0.83 9.60 4.20
C LYS A 5 -0.34 10.00 5.58
N VAL A 6 -1.17 10.65 6.35
CA VAL A 6 -1.02 10.69 7.80
C VAL A 6 -1.50 9.33 8.29
N MET A 7 -0.59 8.45 8.63
CA MET A 7 -0.94 7.19 9.28
C MET A 7 -1.19 7.48 10.76
N GLU A 8 -2.41 7.33 11.19
CA GLU A 8 -2.70 7.17 12.60
C GLU A 8 -2.20 5.80 13.07
N ARG A 9 -1.81 5.71 14.32
CA ARG A 9 -1.14 4.71 15.15
C ARG A 9 -1.48 3.22 14.96
N GLU A 10 -1.70 2.70 13.76
CA GLU A 10 -1.98 1.29 13.61
C GLU A 10 -0.83 0.54 12.92
N PRO A 11 -0.54 -0.71 13.33
CA PRO A 11 0.56 -1.48 12.77
C PRO A 11 0.38 -1.69 11.26
N ALA A 12 1.47 -2.00 10.58
CA ALA A 12 1.63 -2.07 9.12
C ALA A 12 0.64 -2.99 8.35
N THR A 13 -0.33 -3.57 9.03
CA THR A 13 -1.47 -4.32 8.50
C THR A 13 -2.72 -3.46 8.34
N CYS A 14 -2.68 -2.21 8.77
CA CYS A 14 -3.82 -1.32 8.64
C CYS A 14 -4.04 -0.92 7.20
N SER A 15 -5.18 -1.35 6.78
CA SER A 15 -5.83 -1.04 5.53
C SER A 15 -5.65 0.44 5.17
N LEU A 16 -5.13 0.66 3.98
CA LEU A 16 -5.11 1.94 3.29
C LEU A 16 -6.53 2.44 2.93
N GLN A 17 -7.53 2.01 3.69
CA GLN A 17 -8.93 2.35 3.47
C GLN A 17 -9.13 3.84 3.73
N GLY A 18 -9.50 4.56 2.70
CA GLY A 18 -10.03 5.91 2.80
C GLY A 18 -9.02 7.08 2.76
N ARG A 19 -7.77 6.86 2.33
CA ARG A 19 -6.78 7.96 2.22
C ARG A 19 -6.55 8.39 0.79
N GLU A 20 -6.82 9.65 0.48
CA GLU A 20 -6.50 10.24 -0.81
C GLU A 20 -5.00 10.24 -1.06
N LYS A 21 -4.58 9.69 -2.20
CA LYS A 21 -3.22 9.80 -2.70
C LYS A 21 -3.14 11.01 -3.63
N ALA A 22 -2.71 12.17 -3.14
CA ALA A 22 -2.35 13.26 -4.02
C ALA A 22 -0.83 13.34 -4.18
N ALA A 23 -0.35 13.74 -5.35
CA ALA A 23 1.06 13.95 -5.58
C ALA A 23 1.56 15.12 -4.72
N LEU A 24 2.60 14.88 -3.92
CA LEU A 24 3.21 15.89 -3.07
C LEU A 24 4.41 16.51 -3.77
N LYS A 25 4.46 17.84 -3.86
CA LYS A 25 5.65 18.56 -4.29
C LYS A 25 6.69 18.58 -3.16
N ARG A 26 7.99 18.58 -3.50
CA ARG A 26 9.07 18.66 -2.48
C ARG A 26 8.91 19.86 -1.54
N SER A 27 8.51 21.01 -2.06
CA SER A 27 8.24 22.22 -1.25
C SER A 27 7.18 22.05 -0.17
N GLN A 28 6.33 21.05 -0.29
CA GLN A 28 5.23 20.75 0.66
C GLN A 28 5.61 19.70 1.72
N ILE A 29 6.81 19.13 1.66
CA ILE A 29 7.23 18.05 2.57
C ILE A 29 7.10 18.49 4.03
N PHE A 30 7.54 19.69 4.36
CA PHE A 30 7.57 20.24 5.71
C PHE A 30 6.30 21.01 6.12
N GLN A 31 5.30 21.11 5.23
CA GLN A 31 4.02 21.74 5.55
C GLN A 31 3.13 20.74 6.29
N ILE A 32 2.87 21.01 7.58
CA ILE A 32 2.02 20.18 8.43
C ILE A 32 0.80 21.00 8.84
N PRO A 33 -0.43 20.65 8.40
CA PRO A 33 -1.63 21.36 8.78
C PRO A 33 -1.90 21.25 10.29
N GLY A 34 -2.10 22.39 10.98
CA GLY A 34 -2.50 22.43 12.40
C GLY A 34 -1.39 22.13 13.42
N GLY A 35 -0.12 22.05 13.00
CA GLY A 35 1.02 21.87 13.92
C GLY A 35 1.29 23.12 14.76
N LYS A 36 1.49 22.96 16.06
CA LYS A 36 2.00 24.04 16.94
C LYS A 36 3.47 24.30 16.61
N GLU A 37 3.87 25.56 16.58
CA GLU A 37 5.24 25.94 16.18
C GLU A 37 6.35 25.40 17.12
N LEU A 38 6.03 25.14 18.39
CA LEU A 38 6.98 24.74 19.43
C LEU A 38 7.08 23.21 19.64
N GLU A 39 6.37 22.39 18.88
CA GLU A 39 6.43 20.95 19.03
C GLU A 39 7.38 20.32 18.01
N THR A 40 8.20 19.34 18.43
CA THR A 40 9.02 18.52 17.53
C THR A 40 8.13 17.86 16.49
N LYS A 41 8.46 18.06 15.22
CA LYS A 41 7.74 17.51 14.07
C LYS A 41 8.47 16.26 13.56
N VAL A 42 7.78 15.16 13.44
CA VAL A 42 8.36 13.91 12.93
C VAL A 42 7.72 13.55 11.59
N ILE A 43 8.54 13.54 10.55
CA ILE A 43 8.15 13.21 9.18
C ILE A 43 8.83 11.90 8.80
N VAL A 44 8.05 10.93 8.33
CA VAL A 44 8.56 9.63 7.89
C VAL A 44 8.37 9.47 6.40
N VAL A 45 9.46 9.19 5.69
CA VAL A 45 9.47 8.89 4.25
C VAL A 45 9.65 7.39 4.07
N LEU A 46 8.63 6.73 3.56
CA LEU A 46 8.63 5.31 3.27
C LEU A 46 8.89 5.03 1.79
N GLY A 47 9.64 3.99 1.50
CA GLY A 47 9.85 3.52 0.14
C GLY A 47 10.64 2.21 0.11
N LYS A 48 10.31 1.32 -0.81
CA LYS A 48 11.06 0.07 -1.02
C LYS A 48 12.54 0.38 -1.36
N ALA A 49 13.40 -0.64 -1.32
CA ALA A 49 14.78 -0.48 -1.77
C ALA A 49 14.85 0.02 -3.21
N GLY A 50 15.79 0.92 -3.50
CA GLY A 50 15.98 1.47 -4.85
C GLY A 50 14.98 2.55 -5.31
N MET A 51 14.03 2.95 -4.46
CA MET A 51 12.99 3.93 -4.83
C MET A 51 13.43 5.38 -4.79
N GLY A 52 14.70 5.66 -4.41
CA GLY A 52 15.24 7.02 -4.44
C GLY A 52 15.08 7.80 -3.13
N LYS A 53 14.90 7.15 -1.97
CA LYS A 53 14.83 7.83 -0.65
C LYS A 53 16.04 8.74 -0.40
N SER A 54 17.25 8.22 -0.55
CA SER A 54 18.49 8.99 -0.35
C SER A 54 18.67 10.09 -1.39
N ILE A 55 18.20 9.89 -2.65
CA ILE A 55 18.19 10.93 -3.67
C ILE A 55 17.23 12.06 -3.30
N LEU A 56 16.09 11.73 -2.71
CA LEU A 56 15.16 12.74 -2.18
C LEU A 56 15.82 13.57 -1.08
N VAL A 57 16.52 12.92 -0.14
CA VAL A 57 17.27 13.61 0.92
C VAL A 57 18.34 14.54 0.33
N GLN A 58 19.15 14.05 -0.63
CA GLN A 58 20.14 14.88 -1.32
C GLN A 58 19.51 16.09 -1.99
N LYS A 59 18.35 15.91 -2.65
CA LYS A 59 17.64 17.01 -3.29
C LYS A 59 17.06 18.01 -2.29
N ILE A 60 16.59 17.56 -1.13
CA ILE A 60 16.16 18.44 -0.04
C ILE A 60 17.32 19.28 0.47
N CYS A 61 18.49 18.66 0.69
CA CYS A 61 19.70 19.40 1.09
C CYS A 61 20.16 20.40 0.04
N GLN A 62 20.08 20.04 -1.24
CA GLN A 62 20.39 20.92 -2.35
C GLN A 62 19.41 22.11 -2.46
N ASP A 63 18.10 21.82 -2.37
CA ASP A 63 17.06 22.84 -2.39
C ASP A 63 17.25 23.82 -1.21
N TRP A 64 17.57 23.32 -0.02
CA TRP A 64 17.90 24.14 1.16
C TRP A 64 19.13 25.02 0.92
N SER A 65 20.21 24.48 0.36
CA SER A 65 21.42 25.26 0.06
C SER A 65 21.19 26.37 -1.00
N ASN A 66 20.15 26.21 -1.82
CA ASN A 66 19.71 27.22 -2.79
C ASN A 66 18.70 28.24 -2.23
N GLY A 67 18.44 28.20 -0.90
CA GLY A 67 17.55 29.15 -0.23
C GLY A 67 16.10 28.72 -0.09
N GLU A 68 15.74 27.53 -0.59
CA GLU A 68 14.45 26.90 -0.27
C GLU A 68 14.43 26.46 1.20
N PHE A 69 13.25 26.21 1.77
CA PHE A 69 13.11 25.80 3.17
C PHE A 69 13.77 26.76 4.18
N SER A 70 13.59 28.08 3.98
CA SER A 70 14.18 29.17 4.77
C SER A 70 13.85 29.12 6.28
N GLN A 71 12.88 28.30 6.68
CA GLN A 71 12.58 28.04 8.10
C GLN A 71 13.70 27.28 8.82
N PHE A 72 14.62 26.63 8.11
CA PHE A 72 15.76 25.92 8.67
C PHE A 72 17.06 26.68 8.45
N GLU A 73 17.73 27.02 9.54
CA GLU A 73 19.09 27.61 9.51
C GLU A 73 20.16 26.50 9.54
N PHE A 74 19.82 25.31 10.11
CA PHE A 74 20.70 24.16 10.20
C PHE A 74 20.03 22.92 9.65
N VAL A 75 20.74 22.19 8.77
CA VAL A 75 20.35 20.87 8.27
C VAL A 75 21.49 19.90 8.52
N PHE A 76 21.20 18.86 9.32
CA PHE A 76 22.14 17.78 9.59
C PHE A 76 21.65 16.51 8.92
N TRP A 77 22.45 15.97 8.01
CA TRP A 77 22.12 14.74 7.30
C TRP A 77 22.99 13.59 7.81
N PHE A 78 22.34 12.61 8.43
CA PHE A 78 22.97 11.40 8.96
C PHE A 78 22.65 10.21 8.06
N ASP A 79 23.68 9.62 7.44
CA ASP A 79 23.57 8.30 6.82
C ASP A 79 23.57 7.23 7.91
N CYS A 80 22.41 6.60 8.12
CA CYS A 80 22.26 5.60 9.17
C CYS A 80 23.12 4.35 8.93
N LYS A 81 23.58 4.08 7.71
CA LYS A 81 24.55 3.01 7.43
C LYS A 81 25.90 3.29 8.10
N GLN A 82 26.35 4.56 8.05
CA GLN A 82 27.59 4.97 8.70
C GLN A 82 27.44 4.94 10.22
N ILE A 83 26.32 5.48 10.70
CA ILE A 83 26.06 5.59 12.13
C ILE A 83 25.86 4.21 12.79
N SER A 84 25.29 3.24 12.08
CA SER A 84 25.03 1.89 12.61
C SER A 84 26.32 1.15 13.02
N SER A 85 27.45 1.53 12.44
CA SER A 85 28.78 0.99 12.77
C SER A 85 29.48 1.63 13.97
N LEU A 86 28.88 2.68 14.54
CA LEU A 86 29.47 3.39 15.66
C LEU A 86 29.15 2.69 16.99
N GLU A 87 30.16 2.12 17.63
CA GLU A 87 30.03 1.44 18.92
C GLU A 87 30.31 2.37 20.12
N LYS A 88 30.95 3.53 19.87
CA LYS A 88 31.31 4.50 20.91
C LYS A 88 30.12 5.35 21.38
N ARG A 89 30.28 5.97 22.53
CA ARG A 89 29.36 6.94 23.09
C ARG A 89 29.76 8.35 22.69
N TYR A 90 28.79 9.17 22.36
CA TYR A 90 28.95 10.56 21.93
C TYR A 90 28.09 11.50 22.77
N ARG A 91 28.49 12.74 22.91
CA ARG A 91 27.60 13.84 23.32
C ARG A 91 26.85 14.33 22.10
N LEU A 92 25.69 14.92 22.31
CA LEU A 92 24.92 15.51 21.20
C LEU A 92 25.74 16.54 20.42
N LYS A 93 26.53 17.36 21.11
CA LYS A 93 27.45 18.34 20.49
C LYS A 93 28.43 17.67 19.53
N ASP A 94 29.04 16.57 19.97
CA ASP A 94 30.04 15.86 19.19
C ASP A 94 29.39 15.25 17.93
N LEU A 95 28.19 14.71 18.06
CA LEU A 95 27.42 14.16 16.94
C LEU A 95 27.06 15.24 15.91
N LEU A 96 26.67 16.43 16.33
CA LEU A 96 26.24 17.49 15.42
C LEU A 96 27.42 18.24 14.81
N LEU A 97 28.46 18.59 15.60
CA LEU A 97 29.51 19.55 15.20
C LEU A 97 30.90 18.94 15.00
N GLU A 98 31.14 17.68 15.40
CA GLU A 98 32.46 17.06 15.24
C GLU A 98 32.45 15.88 14.26
N PHE A 99 31.31 15.24 14.11
CA PHE A 99 31.21 14.02 13.30
C PHE A 99 31.19 14.29 11.79
N PHE A 100 30.48 15.33 11.33
CA PHE A 100 30.30 15.63 9.90
C PHE A 100 31.04 16.92 9.46
N VAL A 101 30.89 17.99 10.21
CA VAL A 101 31.49 19.29 9.87
C VAL A 101 31.96 19.94 11.16
N LYS A 102 33.27 19.96 11.36
CA LYS A 102 33.86 20.66 12.48
C LYS A 102 33.99 22.16 12.16
N PRO A 103 33.30 23.05 12.89
CA PRO A 103 33.52 24.48 12.76
C PRO A 103 34.96 24.84 13.06
N GLN A 104 35.54 25.78 12.33
CA GLN A 104 36.90 26.22 12.59
C GLN A 104 37.00 26.93 13.95
N GLU A 105 35.99 27.73 14.30
CA GLU A 105 35.87 28.45 15.54
C GLU A 105 34.42 28.48 16.04
N GLY A 106 34.18 28.83 17.31
CA GLY A 106 32.84 29.10 17.84
C GLY A 106 31.93 27.87 18.03
N SER A 107 32.50 26.68 18.09
CA SER A 107 31.75 25.41 18.21
C SER A 107 30.83 25.34 19.43
N LYS A 108 31.18 26.03 20.52
CA LYS A 108 30.38 26.09 21.75
C LYS A 108 29.17 27.02 21.57
N GLU A 109 29.41 28.18 21.03
CA GLU A 109 28.44 29.23 20.79
C GLU A 109 27.41 28.79 19.75
N ILE A 110 27.85 28.11 18.70
CA ILE A 110 26.97 27.51 17.70
C ILE A 110 26.05 26.45 18.34
N PHE A 111 26.63 25.59 19.19
CA PHE A 111 25.82 24.57 19.87
C PHE A 111 24.79 25.16 20.83
N GLU A 112 25.17 26.18 21.60
CA GLU A 112 24.25 26.92 22.48
C GLU A 112 23.12 27.59 21.68
N TYR A 113 23.44 28.16 20.50
CA TYR A 113 22.45 28.74 19.63
C TYR A 113 21.46 27.69 19.09
N ILE A 114 21.95 26.50 18.69
CA ILE A 114 21.13 25.37 18.26
C ILE A 114 20.16 24.94 19.37
N LEU A 115 20.63 24.84 20.62
CA LEU A 115 19.79 24.48 21.76
C LEU A 115 18.70 25.50 22.04
N GLN A 116 18.98 26.79 21.81
CA GLN A 116 18.04 27.89 22.04
C GLN A 116 17.03 28.04 20.89
N ASN A 117 17.35 27.54 19.67
CA ASN A 117 16.54 27.69 18.46
C ASN A 117 16.23 26.35 17.79
N PRO A 118 15.67 25.35 18.48
CA PRO A 118 15.48 24.02 17.93
C PRO A 118 14.51 24.02 16.72
N ALA A 119 13.55 24.93 16.65
CA ALA A 119 12.61 25.04 15.53
C ALA A 119 13.29 25.35 14.17
N LYS A 120 14.50 25.89 14.21
CA LYS A 120 15.32 26.20 13.02
C LYS A 120 16.23 25.04 12.60
N VAL A 121 16.10 23.88 13.24
CA VAL A 121 16.96 22.72 13.03
C VAL A 121 16.19 21.60 12.34
N LEU A 122 16.73 21.12 11.24
CA LEU A 122 16.29 19.90 10.55
C LEU A 122 17.32 18.79 10.75
N LEU A 123 16.90 17.69 11.33
CA LEU A 123 17.72 16.49 11.46
C LEU A 123 17.17 15.41 10.51
N VAL A 124 17.99 14.95 9.58
CA VAL A 124 17.65 13.94 8.59
C VAL A 124 18.38 12.64 8.90
N PHE A 125 17.64 11.57 9.14
CA PHE A 125 18.19 10.23 9.35
C PHE A 125 17.81 9.36 8.13
N ASP A 126 18.77 9.22 7.21
CA ASP A 126 18.57 8.47 5.97
C ASP A 126 18.86 6.98 6.18
N GLY A 127 17.85 6.15 5.97
CA GLY A 127 17.93 4.71 6.18
C GLY A 127 17.80 4.30 7.65
N PHE A 128 16.80 4.82 8.35
CA PHE A 128 16.53 4.49 9.75
C PHE A 128 16.45 2.98 10.02
N ASP A 129 16.04 2.19 9.02
CA ASP A 129 16.03 0.73 9.04
C ASP A 129 17.42 0.08 9.26
N TRP A 130 18.52 0.79 9.08
CA TRP A 130 19.89 0.29 9.36
C TRP A 130 20.25 0.31 10.85
N LEU A 131 19.52 1.05 11.68
CA LEU A 131 19.82 1.22 13.09
C LEU A 131 19.23 0.11 13.98
N HIS A 132 18.48 -0.84 13.42
CA HIS A 132 17.76 -1.84 14.18
C HIS A 132 18.57 -3.11 14.43
N ASP A 133 18.95 -3.33 15.68
CA ASP A 133 19.10 -4.67 16.23
C ASP A 133 17.72 -5.14 16.73
N HIS A 134 17.35 -6.34 16.37
CA HIS A 134 16.01 -6.90 16.31
C HIS A 134 15.17 -6.91 17.60
N GLU A 135 15.64 -6.48 18.75
CA GLU A 135 14.89 -6.70 20.00
C GLU A 135 14.58 -5.49 20.85
N ASN A 136 15.38 -4.45 20.89
CA ASN A 136 15.06 -3.27 21.71
C ASN A 136 15.77 -2.00 21.23
N PHE A 137 15.01 -1.04 20.73
CA PHE A 137 15.50 0.32 20.61
C PHE A 137 15.64 0.90 22.02
N PRO A 138 16.83 1.28 22.49
CA PRO A 138 17.05 1.65 23.87
C PRO A 138 16.20 2.88 24.24
N ARG A 139 15.58 2.84 25.41
CA ARG A 139 14.97 4.06 25.96
C ARG A 139 16.11 4.98 26.40
N CYS A 140 16.01 6.27 26.06
CA CYS A 140 16.93 7.26 26.59
C CYS A 140 16.77 7.33 28.10
N SER A 141 17.76 6.79 28.83
CA SER A 141 17.79 6.74 30.30
C SER A 141 18.62 7.86 30.92
N ALA A 142 19.33 8.65 30.10
CA ALA A 142 20.16 9.74 30.54
C ALA A 142 19.33 10.85 31.19
N SER A 143 19.77 11.37 32.31
CA SER A 143 19.12 12.46 33.04
C SER A 143 19.30 13.82 32.36
N GLN A 144 20.44 14.02 31.69
CA GLN A 144 20.76 15.19 30.87
C GLN A 144 21.37 14.73 29.54
N PRO A 145 20.56 14.20 28.63
CA PRO A 145 21.06 13.54 27.41
C PRO A 145 21.83 14.49 26.46
N GLU A 146 21.69 15.80 26.64
CA GLU A 146 22.44 16.82 25.88
C GLU A 146 23.90 16.94 26.33
N LYS A 147 24.19 16.60 27.60
CA LYS A 147 25.51 16.68 28.20
C LYS A 147 26.18 15.36 28.43
N ASP A 148 25.38 14.29 28.57
CA ASP A 148 25.85 12.95 28.89
C ASP A 148 26.40 12.25 27.67
N LEU A 149 27.33 11.31 27.88
CA LEU A 149 27.81 10.41 26.84
C LEU A 149 26.78 9.31 26.60
N CYS A 150 26.19 9.30 25.41
CA CYS A 150 25.16 8.37 24.98
C CYS A 150 25.58 7.62 23.70
N THR A 151 25.06 6.44 23.50
CA THR A 151 25.16 5.79 22.18
C THR A 151 24.33 6.59 21.17
N VAL A 152 24.66 6.48 19.89
CA VAL A 152 23.88 7.16 18.82
C VAL A 152 22.41 6.74 18.85
N LYS A 153 22.13 5.49 19.18
CA LYS A 153 20.77 4.96 19.32
C LYS A 153 20.01 5.60 20.51
N GLU A 154 20.67 5.82 21.63
CA GLU A 154 20.09 6.53 22.79
C GLU A 154 19.83 8.00 22.48
N LEU A 155 20.75 8.70 21.79
CA LEU A 155 20.55 10.08 21.34
C LEU A 155 19.37 10.19 20.40
N LEU A 156 19.29 9.30 19.40
CA LEU A 156 18.18 9.28 18.45
C LEU A 156 16.84 8.95 19.15
N SER A 157 16.85 8.04 20.11
CA SER A 157 15.68 7.76 20.94
C SER A 157 15.24 8.99 21.74
N GLY A 158 16.18 9.75 22.29
CA GLY A 158 15.91 11.01 23.00
C GLY A 158 15.28 12.08 22.10
N LEU A 159 15.77 12.21 20.87
CA LEU A 159 15.21 13.11 19.83
C LEU A 159 13.76 12.71 19.47
N ILE A 160 13.52 11.43 19.18
CA ILE A 160 12.20 10.91 18.84
C ILE A 160 11.22 11.04 20.01
N GLN A 161 11.68 10.82 21.24
CA GLN A 161 10.88 10.97 22.46
C GLN A 161 10.71 12.45 22.89
N LYS A 162 11.25 13.39 22.12
CA LYS A 162 11.18 14.84 22.40
C LYS A 162 11.85 15.26 23.70
N LYS A 163 12.81 14.49 24.18
CA LYS A 163 13.62 14.79 25.36
C LYS A 163 14.84 15.64 25.05
N ILE A 164 15.28 15.60 23.80
CA ILE A 164 16.46 16.30 23.27
C ILE A 164 15.96 17.21 22.14
N LEU A 165 16.46 18.45 22.06
CA LEU A 165 16.13 19.45 21.03
C LEU A 165 14.61 19.53 20.75
N SER A 166 13.83 19.64 21.83
CA SER A 166 12.37 19.73 21.70
C SER A 166 11.99 20.94 20.84
N GLY A 167 11.21 20.69 19.78
CA GLY A 167 10.82 21.69 18.77
C GLY A 167 11.53 21.54 17.42
N CYS A 168 12.57 20.70 17.29
CA CYS A 168 13.23 20.47 16.01
C CYS A 168 12.33 19.67 15.03
N THR A 169 12.73 19.65 13.76
CA THR A 169 12.08 18.80 12.74
C THR A 169 12.95 17.57 12.47
N LEU A 170 12.35 16.40 12.56
CA LEU A 170 12.97 15.12 12.22
C LEU A 170 12.43 14.60 10.89
N LEU A 171 13.31 14.24 9.98
CA LEU A 171 12.99 13.56 8.73
C LEU A 171 13.64 12.18 8.75
N LEU A 172 12.82 11.13 8.80
CA LEU A 172 13.29 9.74 8.85
C LEU A 172 12.96 9.06 7.53
N THR A 173 13.93 8.44 6.86
CA THR A 173 13.65 7.57 5.73
C THR A 173 13.72 6.11 6.13
N ALA A 174 12.77 5.29 5.71
CA ALA A 174 12.69 3.88 6.06
C ALA A 174 12.00 3.04 4.98
N ARG A 175 12.05 1.72 5.13
CA ARG A 175 11.30 0.80 4.28
C ARG A 175 9.87 0.60 4.81
N PRO A 176 8.86 0.29 3.95
CA PRO A 176 7.44 0.23 4.36
C PRO A 176 7.11 -0.81 5.43
N LYS A 177 7.92 -1.87 5.54
CA LYS A 177 7.73 -2.97 6.51
C LYS A 177 8.52 -2.78 7.80
N ASP A 178 9.20 -1.64 7.94
CA ASP A 178 10.00 -1.37 9.12
C ASP A 178 9.10 -1.03 10.32
N LYS A 179 9.63 -1.33 11.51
CA LYS A 179 8.97 -1.07 12.79
C LYS A 179 9.09 0.39 13.24
N VAL A 180 9.33 1.34 12.33
CA VAL A 180 9.47 2.78 12.65
C VAL A 180 8.36 3.25 13.59
N TYR A 181 7.11 2.83 13.33
CA TYR A 181 5.95 3.21 14.15
C TYR A 181 5.94 2.59 15.56
N GLN A 182 6.75 1.58 15.82
CA GLN A 182 6.89 1.02 17.18
C GLN A 182 7.78 1.89 18.06
N TYR A 183 8.67 2.65 17.45
CA TYR A 183 9.65 3.49 18.13
C TYR A 183 9.24 4.97 18.18
N VAL A 184 8.47 5.40 17.20
CA VAL A 184 7.99 6.78 17.07
C VAL A 184 6.57 6.86 17.63
N SER A 185 6.43 7.46 18.81
CA SER A 185 5.14 7.56 19.51
C SER A 185 4.10 8.41 18.76
N LYS A 186 4.56 9.38 17.96
CA LYS A 186 3.72 10.26 17.15
C LYS A 186 4.46 10.61 15.87
N VAL A 187 3.89 10.23 14.74
CA VAL A 187 4.33 10.66 13.41
C VAL A 187 3.37 11.74 12.93
N ASP A 188 3.89 12.92 12.63
CA ASP A 188 3.07 14.06 12.19
C ASP A 188 2.75 13.97 10.70
N LYS A 189 3.65 13.39 9.91
CA LYS A 189 3.46 13.23 8.48
C LYS A 189 4.15 11.97 7.95
N THR A 190 3.44 11.20 7.15
CA THR A 190 4.02 10.06 6.42
C THR A 190 3.94 10.30 4.92
N ILE A 191 5.07 10.13 4.25
CA ILE A 191 5.23 10.27 2.80
C ILE A 191 5.62 8.91 2.24
N GLU A 192 5.01 8.46 1.15
CA GLU A 192 5.36 7.23 0.49
C GLU A 192 5.92 7.51 -0.91
N ILE A 193 7.11 6.97 -1.19
CA ILE A 193 7.70 6.99 -2.53
C ILE A 193 7.23 5.74 -3.27
N VAL A 194 6.40 5.94 -4.28
CA VAL A 194 5.74 4.84 -5.02
C VAL A 194 6.49 4.42 -6.30
N GLY A 195 7.58 5.12 -6.66
CA GLY A 195 8.34 4.88 -7.87
C GLY A 195 7.83 5.66 -9.08
N PHE A 196 8.37 5.34 -10.26
CA PHE A 196 8.04 6.02 -11.51
C PHE A 196 6.65 5.63 -12.04
N SER A 197 5.86 6.63 -12.42
CA SER A 197 4.67 6.42 -13.25
C SER A 197 5.06 5.91 -14.65
N PRO A 198 4.13 5.38 -15.45
CA PRO A 198 4.42 4.98 -16.82
C PRO A 198 5.09 6.08 -17.65
N GLN A 199 4.60 7.32 -17.56
CA GLN A 199 5.17 8.48 -18.25
C GLN A 199 6.58 8.81 -17.75
N GLN A 200 6.82 8.71 -16.44
CA GLN A 200 8.14 8.94 -15.86
C GLN A 200 9.15 7.85 -16.26
N ARG A 201 8.72 6.59 -16.42
CA ARG A 201 9.57 5.50 -16.94
C ARG A 201 10.06 5.83 -18.35
N GLU A 202 9.13 6.18 -19.24
CA GLU A 202 9.45 6.55 -20.61
C GLU A 202 10.37 7.75 -20.65
N LEU A 203 10.06 8.80 -19.89
CA LEU A 203 10.89 9.99 -19.81
C LEU A 203 12.30 9.68 -19.28
N TYR A 204 12.43 8.81 -18.29
CA TYR A 204 13.74 8.40 -17.75
C TYR A 204 14.55 7.65 -18.80
N ILE A 205 13.94 6.68 -19.49
CA ILE A 205 14.60 5.91 -20.55
C ILE A 205 15.03 6.84 -21.68
N THR A 206 14.14 7.70 -22.17
CA THR A 206 14.48 8.67 -23.22
C THR A 206 15.65 9.58 -22.81
N LYS A 207 15.63 10.12 -21.58
CA LYS A 207 16.74 10.95 -21.08
C LYS A 207 18.05 10.19 -20.89
N TYR A 208 17.99 8.91 -20.53
CA TYR A 208 19.18 8.08 -20.37
C TYR A 208 19.90 7.89 -21.71
N PHE A 209 19.15 7.74 -22.80
CA PHE A 209 19.67 7.53 -24.15
C PHE A 209 19.75 8.83 -24.97
N GLU A 210 19.47 9.99 -24.37
CA GLU A 210 19.50 11.28 -25.05
C GLU A 210 20.89 11.53 -25.64
N GLY A 211 20.93 11.85 -26.95
CA GLY A 211 22.18 12.06 -27.70
C GLY A 211 22.81 10.79 -28.26
N LEU A 212 22.28 9.61 -27.99
CA LEU A 212 22.75 8.37 -28.59
C LEU A 212 21.92 8.00 -29.83
N PRO A 213 22.56 7.39 -30.87
CA PRO A 213 21.91 7.13 -32.16
C PRO A 213 20.77 6.13 -32.13
N TYR A 214 20.63 5.37 -31.04
CA TYR A 214 19.63 4.31 -30.86
C TYR A 214 18.59 4.62 -29.77
N CYS A 215 18.34 5.89 -29.48
CA CYS A 215 17.41 6.30 -28.42
C CYS A 215 15.99 5.74 -28.62
N ASP A 216 15.45 5.84 -29.82
CA ASP A 216 14.11 5.33 -30.15
C ASP A 216 14.05 3.80 -30.12
N ASP A 217 15.08 3.14 -30.60
CA ASP A 217 15.21 1.68 -30.57
C ASP A 217 15.28 1.17 -29.12
N ALA A 218 15.99 1.87 -28.25
CA ALA A 218 16.12 1.52 -26.85
C ALA A 218 14.77 1.58 -26.12
N LEU A 219 14.01 2.64 -26.28
CA LEU A 219 12.69 2.78 -25.69
C LEU A 219 11.73 1.67 -26.18
N LYS A 220 11.74 1.41 -27.49
CA LYS A 220 10.94 0.35 -28.10
C LYS A 220 11.32 -1.03 -27.57
N LEU A 221 12.61 -1.35 -27.52
CA LEU A 221 13.14 -2.63 -27.06
C LEU A 221 12.77 -2.92 -25.60
N VAL A 222 12.84 -1.91 -24.72
CA VAL A 222 12.45 -2.06 -23.32
C VAL A 222 10.93 -2.23 -23.19
N LYS A 223 10.14 -1.48 -23.97
CA LYS A 223 8.67 -1.59 -23.95
C LYS A 223 8.17 -2.97 -24.46
N GLU A 224 8.81 -3.54 -25.47
CA GLU A 224 8.50 -4.86 -26.00
C GLU A 224 8.69 -5.96 -24.95
N ARG A 225 9.51 -5.74 -23.94
CA ARG A 225 9.69 -6.60 -22.79
C ARG A 225 8.87 -6.11 -21.60
N GLU A 226 7.55 -6.33 -21.64
CA GLU A 226 6.59 -5.83 -20.64
C GLU A 226 7.02 -6.08 -19.20
N TYR A 227 7.58 -7.27 -18.89
CA TYR A 227 8.07 -7.58 -17.56
C TYR A 227 9.20 -6.65 -17.12
N LEU A 228 10.16 -6.38 -18.00
CA LEU A 228 11.27 -5.47 -17.71
C LEU A 228 10.77 -4.03 -17.58
N PHE A 229 9.91 -3.60 -18.50
CA PHE A 229 9.30 -2.29 -18.43
C PHE A 229 8.49 -2.10 -17.14
N SER A 230 7.82 -3.15 -16.67
CA SER A 230 7.14 -3.11 -15.37
C SER A 230 8.12 -2.87 -14.22
N HIS A 231 9.30 -3.47 -14.25
CA HIS A 231 10.36 -3.25 -13.25
C HIS A 231 10.97 -1.85 -13.29
N CYS A 232 10.87 -1.13 -14.41
CA CYS A 232 11.31 0.27 -14.53
C CYS A 232 10.52 1.23 -13.63
N TYR A 233 9.46 0.78 -12.92
CA TYR A 233 8.84 1.59 -11.88
C TYR A 233 9.81 1.89 -10.72
N ASN A 234 10.78 1.03 -10.50
CA ASN A 234 11.86 1.23 -9.54
C ASN A 234 13.05 1.93 -10.24
N PRO A 235 13.47 3.12 -9.80
CA PRO A 235 14.53 3.89 -10.46
C PRO A 235 15.85 3.13 -10.63
N ILE A 236 16.28 2.36 -9.63
CA ILE A 236 17.53 1.57 -9.73
C ILE A 236 17.37 0.46 -10.77
N MET A 237 16.25 -0.25 -10.76
CA MET A 237 15.98 -1.29 -11.75
C MET A 237 15.90 -0.71 -13.15
N CYS A 238 15.27 0.47 -13.31
CA CYS A 238 15.22 1.19 -14.59
C CYS A 238 16.63 1.48 -15.10
N ARG A 239 17.51 1.99 -14.24
CA ARG A 239 18.91 2.23 -14.59
C ARG A 239 19.66 0.97 -15.04
N PHE A 240 19.48 -0.15 -14.32
CA PHE A 240 20.10 -1.42 -14.71
C PHE A 240 19.58 -1.91 -16.07
N ILE A 241 18.29 -1.80 -16.30
CA ILE A 241 17.69 -2.21 -17.57
C ILE A 241 18.18 -1.33 -18.71
N CYS A 242 18.29 0.00 -18.50
CA CYS A 242 18.87 0.92 -19.50
C CYS A 242 20.33 0.58 -19.80
N PHE A 243 21.16 0.35 -18.78
CA PHE A 243 22.55 -0.03 -18.94
C PHE A 243 22.72 -1.33 -19.78
N LEU A 244 21.90 -2.34 -19.51
CA LEU A 244 21.93 -3.57 -20.30
C LEU A 244 21.40 -3.37 -21.72
N CYS A 245 20.38 -2.55 -21.89
CA CYS A 245 19.85 -2.19 -23.21
C CYS A 245 20.91 -1.49 -24.05
N GLU A 246 21.65 -0.54 -23.45
CA GLU A 246 22.78 0.16 -24.09
C GLU A 246 23.81 -0.85 -24.61
N THR A 247 24.29 -1.74 -23.75
CA THR A 247 25.30 -2.73 -24.13
C THR A 247 24.80 -3.70 -25.22
N VAL A 248 23.53 -4.11 -25.16
CA VAL A 248 22.93 -4.98 -26.18
C VAL A 248 22.85 -4.29 -27.53
N LEU A 249 22.48 -3.00 -27.55
CA LEU A 249 22.39 -2.22 -28.78
C LEU A 249 23.78 -1.88 -29.38
N GLU A 250 24.79 -1.65 -28.52
CA GLU A 250 26.18 -1.44 -28.97
C GLU A 250 26.78 -2.66 -29.70
N ILE A 251 26.40 -3.87 -29.26
CA ILE A 251 26.85 -5.12 -29.89
C ILE A 251 25.99 -5.45 -31.15
N GLY A 252 24.89 -4.70 -31.37
CA GLY A 252 23.93 -4.97 -32.47
C GLY A 252 22.99 -6.15 -32.19
N ASP A 253 22.94 -6.67 -30.97
CA ASP A 253 21.92 -7.63 -30.53
C ASP A 253 20.61 -6.87 -30.22
N LYS A 254 19.48 -7.43 -30.60
CA LYS A 254 18.14 -6.87 -30.39
C LYS A 254 17.33 -7.65 -29.38
N SER A 255 17.97 -8.50 -28.56
CA SER A 255 17.28 -9.35 -27.61
C SER A 255 17.61 -9.00 -26.16
N LEU A 256 16.64 -8.46 -25.43
CA LEU A 256 16.72 -8.35 -23.98
C LEU A 256 16.26 -9.64 -23.29
N PRO A 257 16.86 -9.99 -22.14
CA PRO A 257 16.41 -11.11 -21.32
C PRO A 257 14.94 -10.99 -20.89
N SER A 258 14.33 -12.11 -20.50
CA SER A 258 12.92 -12.17 -20.13
C SER A 258 12.66 -12.10 -18.62
N THR A 259 13.68 -12.38 -17.79
CA THR A 259 13.55 -12.45 -16.31
C THR A 259 14.59 -11.57 -15.62
N LEU A 260 14.36 -11.24 -14.34
CA LEU A 260 15.34 -10.51 -13.53
C LEU A 260 16.63 -11.31 -13.38
N THR A 261 16.53 -12.61 -13.14
CA THR A 261 17.68 -13.49 -12.96
C THR A 261 18.58 -13.45 -14.19
N THR A 262 18.01 -13.56 -15.38
CA THR A 262 18.78 -13.51 -16.63
C THR A 262 19.36 -12.13 -16.91
N ILE A 263 18.70 -11.04 -16.49
CA ILE A 263 19.26 -9.69 -16.56
C ILE A 263 20.53 -9.58 -15.72
N PHE A 264 20.47 -10.00 -14.47
CA PHE A 264 21.63 -9.90 -13.58
C PHE A 264 22.75 -10.87 -14.00
N LEU A 265 22.42 -12.03 -14.52
CA LEU A 265 23.41 -12.93 -15.10
C LEU A 265 24.12 -12.29 -16.30
N LYS A 266 23.38 -11.67 -17.23
CA LYS A 266 23.99 -10.91 -18.34
C LYS A 266 24.82 -9.71 -17.86
N PHE A 267 24.36 -9.00 -16.83
CA PHE A 267 25.14 -7.93 -16.21
C PHE A 267 26.50 -8.44 -15.71
N VAL A 268 26.52 -9.58 -15.00
CA VAL A 268 27.77 -10.20 -14.54
C VAL A 268 28.63 -10.64 -15.73
N GLN A 269 28.03 -11.23 -16.76
CA GLN A 269 28.69 -11.64 -17.99
C GLN A 269 29.42 -10.49 -18.69
N GLN A 270 28.78 -9.35 -18.81
CA GLN A 270 29.38 -8.17 -19.45
C GLN A 270 30.52 -7.57 -18.64
N LYS A 271 30.44 -7.67 -17.31
CA LYS A 271 31.48 -7.14 -16.41
C LYS A 271 32.69 -8.05 -16.32
N ILE A 272 32.48 -9.36 -16.26
CA ILE A 272 33.54 -10.34 -15.98
C ILE A 272 33.72 -11.24 -17.18
N PRO A 273 34.81 -11.09 -17.94
CA PRO A 273 35.14 -12.02 -19.01
C PRO A 273 35.50 -13.38 -18.43
N MET A 274 34.90 -14.44 -18.96
CA MET A 274 35.14 -15.84 -18.59
C MET A 274 35.68 -16.64 -19.79
N GLN A 275 36.60 -16.06 -20.54
CA GLN A 275 37.31 -16.80 -21.59
C GLN A 275 38.24 -17.82 -20.93
N GLU A 276 38.52 -18.96 -21.60
CA GLU A 276 39.32 -20.09 -21.07
C GLU A 276 40.80 -19.73 -20.89
N ASP A 277 41.11 -18.90 -19.93
CA ASP A 277 42.42 -18.41 -19.57
C ASP A 277 42.64 -18.59 -18.05
N VAL A 278 43.86 -18.47 -17.56
CA VAL A 278 44.25 -18.50 -16.15
C VAL A 278 43.46 -17.45 -15.35
N THR A 279 43.15 -16.32 -15.97
CA THR A 279 42.33 -15.24 -15.40
C THR A 279 40.87 -15.66 -15.16
N ALA A 280 40.30 -16.53 -15.95
CA ALA A 280 38.95 -17.04 -15.77
C ALA A 280 38.80 -17.89 -14.50
N ALA A 281 39.79 -18.70 -14.16
CA ALA A 281 39.77 -19.46 -12.92
C ALA A 281 39.84 -18.56 -11.69
N GLN A 282 40.66 -17.52 -11.71
CA GLN A 282 40.80 -16.55 -10.63
C GLN A 282 39.51 -15.67 -10.51
N ASN A 283 38.92 -15.29 -11.63
CA ASN A 283 37.66 -14.55 -11.64
C ASN A 283 36.51 -15.37 -11.05
N ARG A 284 36.43 -16.69 -11.34
CA ARG A 284 35.44 -17.60 -10.74
C ARG A 284 35.59 -17.70 -9.23
N GLU A 285 36.83 -17.89 -8.75
CA GLU A 285 37.10 -17.98 -7.31
C GLU A 285 36.79 -16.68 -6.58
N SER A 286 37.17 -15.53 -7.18
CA SER A 286 36.86 -14.20 -6.64
C SER A 286 35.35 -13.95 -6.59
N LEU A 287 34.62 -14.31 -7.65
CA LEU A 287 33.16 -14.17 -7.70
C LEU A 287 32.48 -15.10 -6.68
N ALA A 288 32.89 -16.35 -6.55
CA ALA A 288 32.33 -17.26 -5.54
C ALA A 288 32.61 -16.79 -4.11
N THR A 289 33.77 -16.21 -3.87
CA THR A 289 34.14 -15.62 -2.58
C THR A 289 33.28 -14.37 -2.29
N LEU A 290 33.12 -13.51 -3.28
CA LEU A 290 32.27 -12.32 -3.17
C LEU A 290 30.80 -12.69 -2.92
N ALA A 291 30.31 -13.74 -3.57
CA ALA A 291 28.96 -14.28 -3.36
C ALA A 291 28.78 -14.79 -1.92
N ARG A 292 29.78 -15.47 -1.36
CA ARG A 292 29.78 -15.93 0.03
C ARG A 292 29.75 -14.74 1.01
N VAL A 293 30.55 -13.70 0.77
CA VAL A 293 30.55 -12.46 1.57
C VAL A 293 29.20 -11.78 1.50
N ALA A 294 28.61 -11.66 0.30
CA ALA A 294 27.28 -11.08 0.11
C ALA A 294 26.21 -11.78 0.95
N TRP A 295 26.25 -13.12 0.97
CA TRP A 295 25.33 -13.94 1.76
C TRP A 295 25.50 -13.72 3.26
N HIS A 296 26.72 -13.85 3.80
CA HIS A 296 26.97 -13.69 5.23
C HIS A 296 26.64 -12.30 5.76
N LEU A 297 26.93 -11.27 5.00
CA LEU A 297 26.55 -9.90 5.37
C LEU A 297 25.03 -9.71 5.30
N GLY A 298 24.38 -10.27 4.27
CA GLY A 298 22.94 -10.24 4.15
C GLY A 298 22.21 -10.90 5.32
N GLU A 299 22.71 -12.06 5.81
CA GLU A 299 22.17 -12.71 7.02
C GLU A 299 22.31 -11.85 8.28
N LYS A 300 23.33 -10.99 8.33
CA LYS A 300 23.57 -10.03 9.42
C LYS A 300 22.93 -8.67 9.16
N HIS A 301 22.16 -8.52 8.09
CA HIS A 301 21.54 -7.26 7.67
C HIS A 301 22.57 -6.13 7.40
N GLN A 302 23.72 -6.48 6.84
CA GLN A 302 24.81 -5.57 6.55
C GLN A 302 25.10 -5.52 5.05
N SER A 303 25.57 -4.37 4.56
CA SER A 303 26.10 -4.21 3.19
C SER A 303 27.49 -3.60 3.17
N ALA A 304 27.94 -3.04 4.27
CA ALA A 304 29.28 -2.50 4.43
C ALA A 304 30.26 -3.59 4.90
N VAL A 305 31.42 -3.60 4.28
CA VAL A 305 32.47 -4.63 4.47
C VAL A 305 33.69 -3.93 5.02
N LYS A 306 34.08 -4.26 6.25
CA LYS A 306 35.39 -3.89 6.79
C LYS A 306 36.47 -4.67 6.05
N SER A 307 37.67 -4.09 5.93
CA SER A 307 38.78 -4.68 5.18
C SER A 307 39.23 -6.04 5.72
N ASP A 308 39.05 -6.27 7.03
CA ASP A 308 39.36 -7.51 7.73
C ASP A 308 38.37 -8.67 7.44
N LEU A 309 37.18 -8.37 6.99
CA LEU A 309 36.16 -9.36 6.62
C LEU A 309 36.36 -9.96 5.22
N LEU A 310 37.21 -9.36 4.41
CA LEU A 310 37.55 -9.88 3.09
C LEU A 310 38.73 -10.84 3.20
N PRO A 311 38.64 -12.05 2.61
CA PRO A 311 39.68 -13.07 2.73
C PRO A 311 40.99 -12.69 2.00
N SER A 312 40.95 -11.78 1.03
CA SER A 312 42.13 -11.26 0.37
C SER A 312 41.93 -9.89 -0.24
N LYS A 313 43.05 -9.16 -0.42
CA LYS A 313 43.07 -7.85 -1.10
C LYS A 313 42.62 -7.96 -2.56
N GLU A 314 42.91 -9.07 -3.19
CA GLU A 314 42.55 -9.36 -4.59
C GLU A 314 41.04 -9.39 -4.80
N VAL A 315 40.27 -10.01 -3.89
CA VAL A 315 38.81 -10.02 -3.96
C VAL A 315 38.23 -8.62 -3.83
N ARG A 316 38.82 -7.75 -3.00
CA ARG A 316 38.43 -6.35 -2.89
C ARG A 316 38.68 -5.58 -4.18
N GLU A 317 39.88 -5.72 -4.74
CA GLU A 317 40.27 -5.08 -5.99
C GLU A 317 39.39 -5.57 -7.15
N PHE A 318 39.08 -6.85 -7.21
CA PHE A 318 38.13 -7.45 -8.13
C PHE A 318 36.76 -6.82 -8.01
N ALA A 319 36.18 -6.73 -6.81
CA ALA A 319 34.86 -6.19 -6.58
C ALA A 319 34.77 -4.69 -6.90
N LEU A 320 35.81 -3.91 -6.63
CA LEU A 320 35.90 -2.50 -6.98
C LEU A 320 36.07 -2.31 -8.49
N LYS A 321 36.94 -3.08 -9.14
CA LYS A 321 37.21 -3.03 -10.58
C LYS A 321 35.96 -3.27 -11.41
N TYR A 322 35.13 -4.24 -11.01
CA TYR A 322 33.92 -4.60 -11.73
C TYR A 322 32.66 -3.91 -11.23
N GLY A 323 32.77 -2.99 -10.25
CA GLY A 323 31.69 -2.15 -9.77
C GLY A 323 30.69 -2.86 -8.87
N PHE A 324 31.06 -3.99 -8.25
CA PHE A 324 30.26 -4.65 -7.21
C PHE A 324 30.37 -3.96 -5.87
N PHE A 325 31.52 -3.34 -5.61
CA PHE A 325 31.75 -2.51 -4.44
C PHE A 325 31.94 -1.06 -4.80
N LEU A 326 31.54 -0.20 -3.86
CA LEU A 326 31.90 1.20 -3.78
C LEU A 326 32.83 1.41 -2.59
N PRO A 327 33.80 2.35 -2.69
CA PRO A 327 34.60 2.74 -1.54
C PRO A 327 33.68 3.30 -0.45
N PHE A 328 33.93 2.92 0.79
CA PHE A 328 33.16 3.35 1.95
C PHE A 328 34.14 3.76 3.06
N ALA A 329 33.98 5.01 3.53
CA ALA A 329 34.76 5.48 4.65
C ALA A 329 33.96 5.24 5.94
N PHE A 330 34.53 4.47 6.87
CA PHE A 330 34.00 4.39 8.22
C PHE A 330 34.32 5.70 8.97
N PRO A 331 33.43 6.18 9.84
CA PRO A 331 33.68 7.39 10.60
C PRO A 331 34.97 7.28 11.42
N LYS A 332 35.77 8.36 11.41
CA LYS A 332 37.03 8.43 12.15
C LYS A 332 36.82 8.16 13.64
N HIS A 333 37.63 7.30 14.21
CA HIS A 333 37.79 7.25 15.65
C HIS A 333 38.66 8.44 16.07
N SER A 334 38.25 9.20 17.09
CA SER A 334 38.95 10.38 17.60
C SER A 334 40.42 10.13 17.99
N ASP A 335 40.81 8.86 18.18
CA ASP A 335 42.12 8.44 18.67
C ASP A 335 42.98 7.75 17.59
N SER A 336 42.48 7.58 16.35
CA SER A 336 43.25 7.01 15.24
C SER A 336 43.45 8.05 14.13
N GLU A 337 44.70 8.34 13.80
CA GLU A 337 45.07 9.20 12.66
C GLU A 337 44.73 8.55 11.30
N GLN A 338 44.43 7.25 11.26
CA GLN A 338 44.14 6.50 10.03
C GLN A 338 42.63 6.39 9.79
N GLU A 339 42.21 6.81 8.61
CA GLU A 339 40.85 6.53 8.11
C GLU A 339 40.69 5.04 7.85
N GLU A 340 39.70 4.43 8.49
CA GLU A 340 39.37 3.03 8.24
C GLU A 340 38.55 2.95 6.95
N PHE A 341 39.23 2.69 5.84
CA PHE A 341 38.58 2.50 4.54
C PHE A 341 38.02 1.10 4.46
N GLY A 342 36.75 1.01 4.15
CA GLY A 342 36.05 -0.21 3.84
C GLY A 342 35.50 -0.20 2.42
N SER A 343 34.60 -1.10 2.17
CA SER A 343 33.84 -1.19 0.93
C SER A 343 32.36 -1.48 1.26
N MET A 344 31.45 -1.14 0.37
CA MET A 344 30.07 -1.54 0.48
C MET A 344 29.56 -2.05 -0.87
N PHE A 345 28.59 -2.95 -0.85
CA PHE A 345 27.92 -3.35 -2.08
C PHE A 345 27.33 -2.13 -2.77
N SER A 346 27.59 -2.01 -4.07
CA SER A 346 27.15 -0.87 -4.88
C SER A 346 25.63 -0.73 -4.90
N ASP A 347 24.92 -1.86 -4.81
CA ASP A 347 23.48 -1.90 -4.74
C ASP A 347 22.96 -3.12 -3.97
N PHE A 348 21.80 -2.95 -3.35
CA PHE A 348 21.09 -4.00 -2.64
C PHE A 348 20.71 -5.19 -3.56
N VAL A 349 20.30 -4.91 -4.79
CA VAL A 349 19.87 -5.97 -5.72
C VAL A 349 21.04 -6.84 -6.12
N ILE A 350 22.22 -6.24 -6.34
CA ILE A 350 23.46 -6.95 -6.62
C ILE A 350 23.83 -7.87 -5.43
N GLN A 351 23.75 -7.38 -4.21
CA GLN A 351 24.00 -8.18 -3.01
C GLN A 351 23.06 -9.38 -2.93
N ASN A 352 21.76 -9.19 -3.22
CA ASN A 352 20.77 -10.28 -3.24
C ASN A 352 21.08 -11.31 -4.35
N PHE A 353 21.43 -10.85 -5.55
CA PHE A 353 21.78 -11.75 -6.64
C PHE A 353 23.02 -12.60 -6.30
N LEU A 354 24.07 -11.97 -5.77
CA LEU A 354 25.28 -12.68 -5.32
C LEU A 354 24.98 -13.63 -4.17
N GLY A 355 24.11 -13.26 -3.24
CA GLY A 355 23.65 -14.16 -2.18
C GLY A 355 22.92 -15.40 -2.72
N ALA A 356 22.05 -15.24 -3.71
CA ALA A 356 21.41 -16.36 -4.39
C ALA A 356 22.41 -17.22 -5.16
N LEU A 357 23.39 -16.60 -5.80
CA LEU A 357 24.48 -17.29 -6.48
C LEU A 357 25.29 -18.14 -5.48
N HIS A 358 25.62 -17.62 -4.29
CA HIS A 358 26.27 -18.40 -3.24
C HIS A 358 25.46 -19.64 -2.86
N LEU A 359 24.16 -19.51 -2.65
CA LEU A 359 23.28 -20.63 -2.33
C LEU A 359 23.23 -21.67 -3.46
N MET A 360 23.36 -21.23 -4.70
CA MET A 360 23.42 -22.10 -5.86
C MET A 360 24.76 -22.85 -5.94
N LEU A 361 25.88 -22.17 -5.66
CA LEU A 361 27.24 -22.71 -5.72
C LEU A 361 27.59 -23.62 -4.52
N ALA A 362 26.92 -23.48 -3.37
CA ALA A 362 27.24 -24.23 -2.17
C ALA A 362 27.05 -25.75 -2.35
N GLU A 363 28.11 -26.51 -2.19
CA GLU A 363 28.13 -27.97 -2.41
C GLU A 363 27.33 -28.74 -1.36
N GLU A 364 27.40 -28.35 -0.10
CA GLU A 364 26.84 -29.09 1.04
C GLU A 364 25.45 -28.57 1.50
N MET A 365 24.67 -27.94 0.63
CA MET A 365 23.35 -27.43 1.03
C MET A 365 22.37 -28.58 1.24
N LYS A 366 21.96 -28.79 2.50
CA LYS A 366 20.91 -29.75 2.86
C LYS A 366 19.56 -29.28 2.30
N ASP A 367 18.71 -30.20 1.84
CA ASP A 367 17.38 -29.94 1.30
C ASP A 367 16.51 -29.08 2.25
N LYS A 368 16.62 -29.29 3.58
CA LYS A 368 15.94 -28.48 4.59
C LYS A 368 16.40 -27.01 4.62
N SER A 369 17.68 -26.76 4.34
CA SER A 369 18.22 -25.40 4.29
C SER A 369 17.75 -24.68 3.04
N LEU A 370 17.78 -25.35 1.88
CA LEU A 370 17.27 -24.79 0.62
C LEU A 370 15.80 -24.39 0.75
N THR A 371 14.95 -25.26 1.29
CA THR A 371 13.52 -24.97 1.50
C THR A 371 13.29 -23.86 2.53
N LYS A 372 14.17 -23.71 3.53
CA LYS A 372 14.13 -22.60 4.48
C LYS A 372 14.34 -21.25 3.78
N TYR A 373 15.27 -21.16 2.86
CA TYR A 373 15.56 -19.92 2.11
C TYR A 373 14.51 -19.60 1.05
N LEU A 374 13.83 -20.62 0.54
CA LEU A 374 12.67 -20.48 -0.34
C LEU A 374 11.35 -20.33 0.45
N SER A 375 11.38 -20.45 1.79
CA SER A 375 10.17 -20.37 2.59
C SER A 375 9.60 -18.96 2.56
N PHE A 376 8.38 -18.87 2.05
CA PHE A 376 7.62 -17.63 2.01
C PHE A 376 7.20 -17.24 3.42
N PRO A 377 7.22 -15.95 3.81
CA PRO A 377 6.94 -15.52 5.15
C PRO A 377 5.56 -15.99 5.61
N SER A 378 5.52 -16.79 6.69
CA SER A 378 4.27 -17.13 7.36
C SER A 378 3.80 -15.97 8.22
N LYS A 379 2.49 -15.93 8.57
CA LYS A 379 1.88 -14.89 9.43
C LYS A 379 2.58 -14.68 10.78
N LYS A 380 3.42 -15.62 11.23
CA LYS A 380 4.17 -15.50 12.48
C LYS A 380 5.46 -14.75 12.21
N LYS A 381 5.50 -13.51 12.68
CA LYS A 381 6.64 -12.61 12.93
C LYS A 381 8.02 -13.20 12.58
N LYS A 382 8.48 -13.01 11.33
CA LYS A 382 9.92 -13.05 11.08
C LYS A 382 10.39 -11.62 10.91
N PRO A 383 11.58 -11.30 11.43
CA PRO A 383 12.17 -10.00 11.22
C PRO A 383 12.31 -9.72 9.72
N PHE A 384 12.32 -8.45 9.37
CA PHE A 384 12.56 -7.95 8.03
C PHE A 384 13.71 -8.72 7.36
N ASN A 385 13.46 -9.31 6.21
CA ASN A 385 14.49 -10.03 5.47
C ASN A 385 15.17 -9.09 4.48
N TRP A 386 16.44 -8.78 4.71
CA TRP A 386 17.28 -7.97 3.83
C TRP A 386 17.54 -8.63 2.49
N MET A 387 17.35 -9.93 2.42
CA MET A 387 17.57 -10.78 1.25
C MET A 387 16.24 -11.18 0.60
N ASP A 388 15.30 -10.23 0.49
CA ASP A 388 13.93 -10.49 0.02
C ASP A 388 13.83 -10.87 -1.46
N LEU A 389 14.84 -10.53 -2.28
CA LEU A 389 14.93 -10.95 -3.68
C LEU A 389 15.67 -12.28 -3.89
N VAL A 390 16.37 -12.80 -2.87
CA VAL A 390 17.10 -14.07 -2.97
C VAL A 390 16.22 -15.23 -3.42
N PRO A 391 14.99 -15.42 -2.89
CA PRO A 391 14.12 -16.50 -3.35
C PRO A 391 13.81 -16.45 -4.86
N ARG A 392 13.61 -15.26 -5.41
CA ARG A 392 13.33 -15.05 -6.83
C ARG A 392 14.56 -15.41 -7.68
N PHE A 393 15.72 -14.85 -7.35
CA PHE A 393 16.97 -15.15 -8.04
C PHE A 393 17.37 -16.62 -7.93
N LEU A 394 17.22 -17.23 -6.74
CA LEU A 394 17.54 -18.64 -6.54
C LEU A 394 16.61 -19.54 -7.39
N ALA A 395 15.31 -19.24 -7.42
CA ALA A 395 14.37 -19.96 -8.28
C ALA A 395 14.78 -19.87 -9.76
N GLY A 396 15.13 -18.68 -10.24
CA GLY A 396 15.58 -18.48 -11.62
C GLY A 396 16.88 -19.21 -11.93
N LEU A 397 17.92 -19.08 -11.07
CA LEU A 397 19.23 -19.73 -11.25
C LEU A 397 19.12 -21.27 -11.31
N LEU A 398 18.19 -21.86 -10.54
CA LEU A 398 17.98 -23.32 -10.54
C LEU A 398 17.49 -23.88 -11.89
N PHE A 399 16.93 -23.01 -12.76
CA PHE A 399 16.42 -23.41 -14.08
C PHE A 399 17.28 -22.89 -15.25
N LEU A 400 18.45 -22.28 -14.97
CA LEU A 400 19.41 -21.82 -15.99
C LEU A 400 20.56 -22.80 -16.24
N GLN A 401 20.34 -24.08 -16.01
CA GLN A 401 21.40 -25.14 -16.14
C GLN A 401 21.98 -25.25 -17.53
N ASP A 402 21.22 -24.89 -18.55
CA ASP A 402 21.63 -24.97 -19.96
C ASP A 402 22.24 -23.65 -20.48
N ASP A 403 22.33 -22.61 -19.64
CA ASP A 403 22.93 -21.34 -20.04
C ASP A 403 24.46 -21.48 -20.07
N PRO A 404 25.13 -21.27 -21.22
CA PRO A 404 26.57 -21.50 -21.37
C PRO A 404 27.42 -20.64 -20.43
N TYR A 405 27.00 -19.38 -20.20
CA TYR A 405 27.71 -18.48 -19.31
C TYR A 405 27.55 -18.90 -17.86
N PHE A 406 26.31 -19.25 -17.46
CA PHE A 406 26.07 -19.75 -16.11
C PHE A 406 26.86 -21.00 -15.83
N CYS A 407 26.95 -21.94 -16.77
CA CYS A 407 27.82 -23.13 -16.68
C CYS A 407 29.30 -22.75 -16.53
N SER A 408 29.78 -21.75 -17.25
CA SER A 408 31.18 -21.31 -17.17
C SER A 408 31.51 -20.63 -15.84
N VAL A 409 30.56 -19.93 -15.23
CA VAL A 409 30.70 -19.24 -13.94
C VAL A 409 30.54 -20.18 -12.78
N SER A 410 29.60 -21.11 -12.86
CA SER A 410 29.19 -21.91 -11.73
C SER A 410 30.11 -23.10 -11.46
N ASN A 411 30.70 -23.69 -12.50
CA ASN A 411 31.43 -24.95 -12.41
C ASN A 411 30.71 -26.02 -11.54
N VAL A 412 29.40 -25.91 -11.42
CA VAL A 412 28.53 -26.74 -10.56
C VAL A 412 28.33 -28.08 -11.26
N ASP A 413 28.48 -29.18 -10.52
CA ASP A 413 28.08 -30.49 -11.01
C ASP A 413 26.58 -30.49 -11.38
N VAL A 414 26.28 -30.82 -12.64
CA VAL A 414 24.92 -30.91 -13.18
C VAL A 414 24.03 -31.79 -12.29
N LYS A 415 24.58 -32.83 -11.65
CA LYS A 415 23.85 -33.70 -10.72
C LYS A 415 23.36 -32.94 -9.47
N GLN A 416 24.22 -32.08 -8.91
CA GLN A 416 23.84 -31.27 -7.73
C GLN A 416 22.77 -30.21 -8.06
N SER A 417 22.95 -29.55 -9.20
CA SER A 417 21.97 -28.56 -9.70
C SER A 417 20.59 -29.22 -9.91
N THR A 418 20.58 -30.38 -10.58
CA THR A 418 19.37 -31.18 -10.81
C THR A 418 18.72 -31.63 -9.49
N LYS A 419 19.54 -31.99 -8.47
CA LYS A 419 19.03 -32.37 -7.15
C LYS A 419 18.32 -31.17 -6.46
N LYS A 420 18.96 -30.00 -6.46
CA LYS A 420 18.38 -28.76 -5.88
C LYS A 420 17.09 -28.36 -6.60
N GLN A 421 17.05 -28.47 -7.93
CA GLN A 421 15.86 -28.23 -8.73
C GLN A 421 14.71 -29.18 -8.35
N LYS A 422 14.98 -30.50 -8.25
CA LYS A 422 14.00 -31.48 -7.79
C LYS A 422 13.49 -31.20 -6.37
N THR A 423 14.34 -30.69 -5.50
CA THR A 423 13.98 -30.30 -4.14
C THR A 423 13.00 -29.12 -4.15
N LEU A 424 13.26 -28.10 -5.01
CA LEU A 424 12.34 -26.97 -5.20
C LEU A 424 10.99 -27.43 -5.74
N LEU A 425 10.98 -28.27 -6.77
CA LEU A 425 9.75 -28.82 -7.35
C LEU A 425 8.90 -29.53 -6.29
N LYS A 426 9.49 -30.48 -5.55
CA LYS A 426 8.82 -31.21 -4.46
C LYS A 426 8.33 -30.26 -3.35
N TYR A 427 9.06 -29.20 -3.05
CA TYR A 427 8.65 -28.21 -2.07
C TYR A 427 7.39 -27.47 -2.53
N ILE A 428 7.37 -26.95 -3.77
CA ILE A 428 6.24 -26.23 -4.35
C ILE A 428 5.01 -27.15 -4.48
N GLU A 429 5.22 -28.41 -4.85
CA GLU A 429 4.14 -29.41 -4.94
C GLU A 429 3.44 -29.64 -3.59
N ARG A 430 4.16 -29.54 -2.47
CA ARG A 430 3.60 -29.74 -1.13
C ARG A 430 2.94 -28.50 -0.54
N LEU A 431 3.11 -27.33 -1.15
CA LEU A 431 2.54 -26.08 -0.65
C LEU A 431 1.01 -26.09 -0.75
N GLN A 432 0.38 -25.67 0.33
CA GLN A 432 -1.07 -25.39 0.37
C GLN A 432 -1.33 -23.95 -0.07
N ILE A 433 -1.23 -23.71 -1.38
CA ILE A 433 -1.28 -22.38 -1.99
C ILE A 433 -2.62 -21.68 -1.72
N SER A 434 -3.71 -22.45 -1.60
CA SER A 434 -5.02 -21.94 -1.27
C SER A 434 -5.11 -21.25 0.11
N GLU A 435 -4.17 -21.50 1.03
CA GLU A 435 -4.14 -20.89 2.35
C GLU A 435 -3.21 -19.66 2.43
N PHE A 436 -2.56 -19.31 1.34
CA PHE A 436 -1.61 -18.21 1.33
C PHE A 436 -2.31 -16.86 1.50
N CYS A 437 -1.70 -15.98 2.31
CA CYS A 437 -2.04 -14.56 2.26
C CYS A 437 -1.58 -13.95 0.92
N PRO A 438 -2.19 -12.83 0.50
CA PRO A 438 -1.91 -12.25 -0.81
C PRO A 438 -0.44 -11.95 -1.07
N GLU A 439 0.29 -11.41 -0.09
CA GLU A 439 1.71 -11.08 -0.22
C GLU A 439 2.57 -12.33 -0.44
N ARG A 440 2.27 -13.40 0.29
CA ARG A 440 2.95 -14.68 0.13
C ARG A 440 2.66 -15.31 -1.23
N LEU A 441 1.43 -15.17 -1.70
CA LEU A 441 1.04 -15.62 -3.02
C LEU A 441 1.82 -14.87 -4.10
N LEU A 442 1.90 -13.53 -4.04
CA LEU A 442 2.66 -12.73 -5.00
C LEU A 442 4.14 -13.13 -5.06
N GLU A 443 4.79 -13.32 -3.90
CA GLU A 443 6.18 -13.78 -3.87
C GLU A 443 6.36 -15.16 -4.52
N LEU A 444 5.45 -16.10 -4.26
CA LEU A 444 5.45 -17.40 -4.95
C LEU A 444 5.33 -17.22 -6.46
N LEU A 445 4.38 -16.39 -6.91
CA LEU A 445 4.16 -16.15 -8.34
C LEU A 445 5.40 -15.53 -9.02
N HIS A 446 6.10 -14.61 -8.34
CA HIS A 446 7.38 -14.09 -8.83
C HIS A 446 8.45 -15.18 -8.95
N CYS A 447 8.59 -16.05 -7.94
CA CYS A 447 9.55 -17.16 -8.02
C CYS A 447 9.23 -18.10 -9.19
N ILE A 448 7.95 -18.44 -9.39
CA ILE A 448 7.52 -19.28 -10.50
C ILE A 448 7.79 -18.59 -11.85
N TYR A 449 7.54 -17.28 -11.94
CA TYR A 449 7.80 -16.52 -13.16
C TYR A 449 9.30 -16.54 -13.53
N GLU A 450 10.19 -16.41 -12.56
CA GLU A 450 11.64 -16.47 -12.78
C GLU A 450 12.11 -17.83 -13.31
N THR A 451 11.43 -18.94 -12.96
CA THR A 451 11.79 -20.27 -13.46
C THR A 451 11.50 -20.47 -14.94
N GLN A 452 10.57 -19.71 -15.52
CA GLN A 452 10.03 -19.92 -16.89
C GLN A 452 9.55 -21.36 -17.17
N ASN A 453 9.28 -22.16 -16.13
CA ASN A 453 8.87 -23.56 -16.25
C ASN A 453 7.34 -23.69 -16.35
N ASN A 454 6.86 -24.20 -17.48
CA ASN A 454 5.43 -24.33 -17.76
C ASN A 454 4.71 -25.32 -16.82
N ASP A 455 5.36 -26.39 -16.39
CA ASP A 455 4.74 -27.38 -15.50
C ASP A 455 4.47 -26.78 -14.13
N LEU A 456 5.42 -25.97 -13.60
CA LEU A 456 5.22 -25.23 -12.38
C LEU A 456 4.11 -24.20 -12.49
N PHE A 457 4.02 -23.48 -13.60
CA PHE A 457 2.90 -22.57 -13.85
C PHE A 457 1.56 -23.30 -13.79
N GLN A 458 1.42 -24.42 -14.48
CA GLN A 458 0.19 -25.21 -14.48
C GLN A 458 -0.14 -25.74 -13.08
N HIS A 459 0.85 -26.27 -12.37
CA HIS A 459 0.67 -26.79 -11.01
C HIS A 459 0.15 -25.72 -10.04
N VAL A 460 0.76 -24.54 -10.06
CA VAL A 460 0.36 -23.42 -9.19
C VAL A 460 -1.03 -22.93 -9.56
N THR A 461 -1.34 -22.77 -10.85
CA THR A 461 -2.66 -22.31 -11.30
C THR A 461 -3.78 -23.26 -10.89
N LEU A 462 -3.53 -24.57 -10.91
CA LEU A 462 -4.49 -25.58 -10.44
C LEU A 462 -4.83 -25.46 -8.95
N LYS A 463 -3.88 -24.99 -8.13
CA LYS A 463 -4.05 -24.83 -6.69
C LYS A 463 -4.58 -23.45 -6.26
N LEU A 464 -4.65 -22.46 -7.17
CA LEU A 464 -5.22 -21.15 -6.86
C LEU A 464 -6.71 -21.27 -6.50
N LYS A 465 -7.16 -20.44 -5.56
CA LYS A 465 -8.60 -20.23 -5.31
C LYS A 465 -9.24 -19.51 -6.50
N PRO A 466 -10.51 -19.76 -6.81
CA PRO A 466 -11.25 -18.96 -7.77
C PRO A 466 -11.37 -17.50 -7.37
N ASP A 467 -11.55 -17.24 -6.08
CA ASP A 467 -11.67 -15.90 -5.52
C ASP A 467 -10.32 -15.44 -4.97
N LEU A 468 -9.71 -14.47 -5.65
CA LEU A 468 -8.43 -13.88 -5.29
C LEU A 468 -8.65 -12.45 -4.75
N SER A 469 -8.33 -12.24 -3.48
CA SER A 469 -8.44 -10.94 -2.85
C SER A 469 -7.08 -10.32 -2.61
N PHE A 470 -6.87 -9.14 -3.20
CA PHE A 470 -5.73 -8.26 -2.95
C PHE A 470 -6.18 -6.95 -2.29
N LEU A 471 -7.30 -7.01 -1.55
CA LEU A 471 -7.87 -5.86 -0.84
C LEU A 471 -6.83 -5.21 0.08
N GLY A 472 -6.52 -3.95 -0.17
CA GLY A 472 -5.58 -3.17 0.63
C GLY A 472 -4.09 -3.54 0.43
N ILE A 473 -3.78 -4.45 -0.47
CA ILE A 473 -2.40 -4.83 -0.81
C ILE A 473 -1.92 -3.93 -1.94
N ILE A 474 -0.79 -3.27 -1.75
CA ILE A 474 -0.19 -2.44 -2.81
C ILE A 474 0.38 -3.35 -3.89
N LEU A 475 -0.29 -3.39 -5.03
CA LEU A 475 0.16 -4.09 -6.22
C LEU A 475 1.12 -3.20 -7.02
N THR A 476 2.37 -3.62 -7.14
CA THR A 476 3.34 -2.96 -8.01
C THR A 476 3.15 -3.41 -9.47
N PRO A 477 3.63 -2.66 -10.46
CA PRO A 477 3.53 -3.08 -11.85
C PRO A 477 4.09 -4.48 -12.15
N PRO A 478 5.24 -4.92 -11.58
CA PRO A 478 5.67 -6.30 -11.72
C PRO A 478 4.71 -7.34 -11.10
N ASP A 479 4.09 -7.01 -9.95
CA ASP A 479 3.11 -7.90 -9.31
C ASP A 479 1.92 -8.13 -10.24
N VAL A 480 1.42 -7.06 -10.86
CA VAL A 480 0.33 -7.12 -11.85
C VAL A 480 0.74 -7.94 -13.07
N HIS A 481 1.93 -7.71 -13.61
CA HIS A 481 2.44 -8.44 -14.78
C HIS A 481 2.53 -9.95 -14.50
N VAL A 482 3.11 -10.33 -13.36
CA VAL A 482 3.25 -11.75 -12.98
C VAL A 482 1.88 -12.38 -12.73
N LEU A 483 0.98 -11.67 -12.03
CA LEU A 483 -0.40 -12.13 -11.81
C LEU A 483 -1.12 -12.34 -13.14
N HIS A 484 -1.06 -11.36 -14.05
CA HIS A 484 -1.63 -11.46 -15.40
C HIS A 484 -1.09 -12.68 -16.15
N SER A 485 0.25 -12.88 -16.14
CA SER A 485 0.91 -13.97 -16.84
C SER A 485 0.48 -15.34 -16.33
N VAL A 486 0.30 -15.47 -15.01
CA VAL A 486 -0.16 -16.71 -14.37
C VAL A 486 -1.63 -16.97 -14.65
N LEU A 487 -2.50 -15.97 -14.47
CA LEU A 487 -3.93 -16.11 -14.71
C LEU A 487 -4.22 -16.43 -16.19
N LYS A 488 -3.54 -15.75 -17.13
CA LYS A 488 -3.70 -15.97 -18.57
C LYS A 488 -3.47 -17.42 -18.99
N ARG A 489 -2.55 -18.12 -18.30
CA ARG A 489 -2.23 -19.54 -18.58
C ARG A 489 -3.21 -20.52 -17.92
N SER A 490 -4.07 -20.05 -17.01
CA SER A 490 -5.01 -20.89 -16.28
C SER A 490 -6.29 -21.15 -17.09
N ARG A 491 -6.84 -22.36 -16.92
CA ARG A 491 -8.17 -22.71 -17.43
C ARG A 491 -9.29 -22.42 -16.41
N LYS A 492 -8.94 -22.06 -15.18
CA LYS A 492 -9.91 -21.69 -14.15
C LYS A 492 -10.49 -20.31 -14.40
N VAL A 493 -11.69 -20.12 -13.90
CA VAL A 493 -12.35 -18.82 -13.87
C VAL A 493 -12.10 -18.14 -12.53
N PHE A 494 -11.79 -16.85 -12.54
CA PHE A 494 -11.40 -16.09 -11.36
C PHE A 494 -12.32 -14.90 -11.12
N SER A 495 -12.49 -14.59 -9.83
CA SER A 495 -13.02 -13.32 -9.33
C SER A 495 -11.89 -12.57 -8.62
N LEU A 496 -11.70 -11.29 -8.92
CA LEU A 496 -10.60 -10.48 -8.37
C LEU A 496 -11.14 -9.37 -7.46
N ASP A 497 -10.60 -9.24 -6.25
CA ASP A 497 -10.82 -8.07 -5.41
C ASP A 497 -9.56 -7.22 -5.35
N LEU A 498 -9.59 -6.10 -6.07
CA LEU A 498 -8.47 -5.15 -6.25
C LEU A 498 -8.73 -3.81 -5.55
N ARG A 499 -9.70 -3.74 -4.64
CA ARG A 499 -10.02 -2.49 -3.92
C ARG A 499 -8.84 -2.05 -3.07
N ASN A 500 -8.53 -0.77 -3.10
CA ASN A 500 -7.42 -0.16 -2.34
C ASN A 500 -6.05 -0.81 -2.61
N SER A 501 -5.86 -1.42 -3.78
CA SER A 501 -4.60 -2.08 -4.18
C SER A 501 -3.59 -1.12 -4.84
N SER A 502 -3.97 0.13 -5.07
CA SER A 502 -3.14 1.13 -5.77
C SER A 502 -2.69 0.69 -7.18
N ILE A 503 -3.43 -0.22 -7.78
CA ILE A 503 -3.20 -0.66 -9.15
C ILE A 503 -3.35 0.54 -10.12
N ASP A 504 -2.47 0.64 -11.11
CA ASP A 504 -2.61 1.65 -12.14
C ASP A 504 -3.66 1.26 -13.21
N VAL A 505 -4.07 2.23 -14.01
CA VAL A 505 -5.12 2.03 -15.03
C VAL A 505 -4.73 0.97 -16.03
N GLN A 506 -3.44 0.91 -16.44
CA GLN A 506 -2.96 -0.09 -17.38
C GLN A 506 -3.01 -1.50 -16.78
N GLY A 507 -2.56 -1.66 -15.55
CA GLY A 507 -2.61 -2.95 -14.86
C GLY A 507 -4.04 -3.44 -14.64
N LEU A 508 -4.96 -2.52 -14.31
CA LEU A 508 -6.38 -2.86 -14.18
C LEU A 508 -6.95 -3.29 -15.54
N LYS A 509 -6.61 -2.56 -16.62
CA LYS A 509 -6.98 -2.92 -17.99
C LYS A 509 -6.51 -4.33 -18.35
N ASP A 510 -5.27 -4.66 -18.08
CA ASP A 510 -4.66 -5.95 -18.42
C ASP A 510 -5.34 -7.10 -17.68
N LEU A 511 -5.59 -6.98 -16.37
CA LEU A 511 -6.24 -8.03 -15.58
C LEU A 511 -7.71 -8.23 -15.95
N VAL A 512 -8.46 -7.14 -16.13
CA VAL A 512 -9.89 -7.19 -16.48
C VAL A 512 -10.10 -7.71 -17.92
N GLY A 513 -9.14 -7.46 -18.81
CA GLY A 513 -9.13 -7.94 -20.18
C GLY A 513 -9.02 -9.46 -20.33
N LEU A 514 -8.56 -10.17 -19.29
CA LEU A 514 -8.44 -11.62 -19.32
C LEU A 514 -9.83 -12.30 -19.47
N LYS A 515 -9.92 -13.27 -20.40
CA LYS A 515 -11.18 -14.00 -20.67
C LYS A 515 -11.66 -14.82 -19.49
N ASN A 516 -10.74 -15.32 -18.69
CA ASN A 516 -11.02 -16.16 -17.53
C ASN A 516 -11.15 -15.38 -16.20
N VAL A 517 -11.15 -14.07 -16.25
CA VAL A 517 -11.62 -13.23 -15.14
C VAL A 517 -13.10 -12.93 -15.40
N ALA A 518 -13.97 -13.51 -14.58
CA ALA A 518 -15.42 -13.37 -14.72
C ALA A 518 -15.96 -12.13 -14.02
N SER A 519 -15.37 -11.75 -12.90
CA SER A 519 -15.78 -10.58 -12.14
C SER A 519 -14.60 -9.91 -11.46
N PHE A 520 -14.72 -8.62 -11.21
CA PHE A 520 -13.74 -7.88 -10.41
C PHE A 520 -14.40 -6.81 -9.55
N ARG A 521 -13.74 -6.50 -8.44
CA ARG A 521 -13.97 -5.33 -7.59
C ARG A 521 -12.75 -4.45 -7.61
N ALA A 522 -12.90 -3.17 -7.81
CA ALA A 522 -11.82 -2.19 -7.70
C ALA A 522 -12.36 -0.92 -7.02
N SER A 523 -11.48 -0.01 -6.64
CA SER A 523 -11.90 1.30 -6.15
C SER A 523 -12.67 2.03 -7.24
N LEU A 524 -13.77 2.70 -6.90
CA LEU A 524 -14.63 3.35 -7.88
C LEU A 524 -13.88 4.33 -8.77
N GLY A 525 -13.05 5.19 -8.16
CA GLY A 525 -12.25 6.15 -8.93
C GLY A 525 -11.26 5.51 -9.90
N ASP A 526 -10.71 4.32 -9.58
CA ASP A 526 -9.84 3.59 -10.51
C ASP A 526 -10.65 2.99 -11.66
N THR A 527 -11.84 2.48 -11.37
CA THR A 527 -12.76 1.91 -12.37
C THR A 527 -13.28 2.97 -13.34
N VAL A 528 -13.69 4.12 -12.84
CA VAL A 528 -14.15 5.24 -13.68
C VAL A 528 -13.02 5.72 -14.58
N ARG A 529 -11.80 5.90 -14.04
CA ARG A 529 -10.61 6.27 -14.84
C ARG A 529 -10.28 5.24 -15.91
N LEU A 530 -10.42 3.95 -15.61
CA LEU A 530 -10.26 2.90 -16.62
C LEU A 530 -11.25 3.10 -17.77
N TRP A 531 -12.52 3.28 -17.46
CA TRP A 531 -13.56 3.42 -18.48
C TRP A 531 -13.43 4.70 -19.27
N GLU A 532 -13.07 5.82 -18.65
CA GLU A 532 -12.74 7.07 -19.35
C GLU A 532 -11.54 6.90 -20.30
N SER A 533 -10.51 6.18 -19.89
CA SER A 533 -9.37 5.86 -20.73
C SER A 533 -9.78 4.99 -21.92
N LEU A 534 -10.66 3.99 -21.71
CA LEU A 534 -11.16 3.13 -22.76
C LEU A 534 -12.07 3.87 -23.76
N GLU A 535 -12.87 4.82 -23.27
CA GLU A 535 -13.67 5.72 -24.09
C GLU A 535 -12.80 6.61 -24.97
N GLN A 536 -11.77 7.25 -24.39
CA GLN A 536 -10.82 8.08 -25.12
C GLN A 536 -10.04 7.31 -26.20
N THR A 537 -9.65 6.06 -25.90
CA THR A 537 -8.96 5.19 -26.85
C THR A 537 -9.90 4.46 -27.80
N LYS A 538 -11.22 4.67 -27.69
CA LYS A 538 -12.27 4.02 -28.49
C LYS A 538 -12.27 2.50 -28.40
N ASP A 539 -11.80 1.94 -27.28
CA ASP A 539 -11.82 0.48 -27.04
C ASP A 539 -13.16 0.07 -26.43
N TYR A 540 -14.23 0.27 -27.20
CA TYR A 540 -15.61 -0.01 -26.74
C TYR A 540 -15.87 -1.50 -26.44
N LYS A 541 -15.10 -2.40 -27.07
CA LYS A 541 -15.22 -3.85 -26.80
C LYS A 541 -14.79 -4.17 -25.35
N LEU A 542 -13.62 -3.68 -24.94
CA LEU A 542 -13.13 -3.89 -23.57
C LEU A 542 -13.95 -3.09 -22.57
N LEU A 543 -14.41 -1.89 -22.94
CA LEU A 543 -15.29 -1.09 -22.11
C LEU A 543 -16.57 -1.88 -21.76
N LYS A 544 -17.25 -2.46 -22.74
CA LYS A 544 -18.43 -3.30 -22.53
C LYS A 544 -18.12 -4.50 -21.62
N VAL A 545 -17.08 -5.26 -21.93
CA VAL A 545 -16.67 -6.43 -21.14
C VAL A 545 -16.33 -6.04 -19.71
N SER A 546 -15.64 -4.93 -19.49
CA SER A 546 -15.25 -4.50 -18.14
C SER A 546 -16.45 -4.04 -17.31
N THR A 547 -17.44 -3.36 -17.92
CA THR A 547 -18.68 -2.97 -17.23
C THR A 547 -19.52 -4.16 -16.82
N GLU A 548 -19.56 -5.22 -17.65
CA GLU A 548 -20.26 -6.47 -17.33
C GLU A 548 -19.60 -7.25 -16.19
N LYS A 549 -18.28 -7.19 -16.07
CA LYS A 549 -17.50 -7.90 -15.03
C LYS A 549 -17.43 -7.14 -13.70
N PHE A 550 -17.68 -5.85 -13.68
CA PHE A 550 -17.55 -5.04 -12.48
C PHE A 550 -18.64 -5.34 -11.46
N VAL A 551 -18.25 -5.52 -10.19
CA VAL A 551 -19.16 -5.80 -9.08
C VAL A 551 -19.06 -4.70 -8.04
N LEU A 552 -20.17 -4.02 -7.77
CA LEU A 552 -20.27 -2.95 -6.78
C LEU A 552 -20.92 -3.43 -5.48
N ASP A 553 -21.91 -4.29 -5.55
CA ASP A 553 -22.70 -4.76 -4.40
C ASP A 553 -21.90 -5.71 -3.44
N PRO A 554 -21.92 -5.51 -2.14
CA PRO A 554 -22.40 -4.35 -1.38
C PRO A 554 -21.45 -3.17 -1.45
N PHE A 555 -21.96 -1.95 -1.34
CA PHE A 555 -21.15 -0.73 -1.30
C PHE A 555 -21.22 -0.05 0.06
N LYS A 556 -20.07 0.39 0.58
CA LYS A 556 -19.96 1.15 1.83
C LYS A 556 -19.20 2.45 1.59
N ALA A 557 -19.89 3.58 1.73
CA ALA A 557 -19.28 4.90 1.68
C ALA A 557 -18.70 5.28 3.05
N LYS A 558 -17.40 5.54 3.13
CA LYS A 558 -16.71 5.96 4.35
C LYS A 558 -16.14 7.37 4.28
N THR A 559 -16.02 7.92 3.08
CA THR A 559 -15.41 9.22 2.83
C THR A 559 -16.23 10.04 1.82
N MET A 560 -16.03 11.35 1.83
CA MET A 560 -16.61 12.23 0.80
C MET A 560 -16.19 11.84 -0.61
N LYS A 561 -14.98 11.26 -0.74
CA LYS A 561 -14.48 10.76 -2.01
C LYS A 561 -15.30 9.56 -2.53
N ASP A 562 -15.70 8.63 -1.66
CA ASP A 562 -16.53 7.50 -2.06
C ASP A 562 -17.85 7.96 -2.66
N ILE A 563 -18.43 9.04 -2.10
CA ILE A 563 -19.66 9.65 -2.64
C ILE A 563 -19.40 10.35 -3.97
N SER A 564 -18.29 11.09 -4.09
CA SER A 564 -17.91 11.72 -5.35
C SER A 564 -17.65 10.66 -6.45
N ASP A 565 -16.90 9.62 -6.14
CA ASP A 565 -16.59 8.55 -7.08
C ASP A 565 -17.88 7.78 -7.50
N LEU A 566 -18.84 7.62 -6.57
CA LEU A 566 -20.16 7.03 -6.88
C LEU A 566 -20.98 7.94 -7.80
N SER A 567 -20.95 9.26 -7.56
CA SER A 567 -21.58 10.23 -8.46
C SER A 567 -20.96 10.21 -9.86
N ASP A 568 -19.63 10.10 -9.96
CA ASP A 568 -18.93 10.02 -11.24
C ASP A 568 -19.25 8.71 -11.98
N LEU A 569 -19.46 7.61 -11.25
CA LEU A 569 -19.95 6.34 -11.83
C LEU A 569 -21.36 6.51 -12.44
N VAL A 570 -22.27 7.20 -11.76
CA VAL A 570 -23.63 7.47 -12.27
C VAL A 570 -23.56 8.37 -13.50
N LYS A 571 -22.75 9.44 -13.49
CA LYS A 571 -22.54 10.29 -14.68
C LYS A 571 -21.93 9.52 -15.85
N MET A 572 -21.03 8.59 -15.58
CA MET A 572 -20.46 7.71 -16.63
C MET A 572 -21.56 6.85 -17.26
N GLN A 573 -22.48 6.30 -16.47
CA GLN A 573 -23.64 5.58 -16.98
C GLN A 573 -24.51 6.46 -17.90
N GLU A 574 -24.81 7.70 -17.48
CA GLU A 574 -25.60 8.63 -18.30
C GLU A 574 -24.91 8.93 -19.64
N ARG A 575 -23.61 9.18 -19.63
CA ARG A 575 -22.81 9.36 -20.87
C ARG A 575 -22.89 8.14 -21.78
N MET A 576 -22.72 6.94 -21.21
CA MET A 576 -22.76 5.69 -21.99
C MET A 576 -24.14 5.45 -22.62
N ILE A 577 -25.23 5.73 -21.89
CA ILE A 577 -26.59 5.60 -22.40
C ILE A 577 -26.82 6.60 -23.55
N ASN A 578 -26.39 7.85 -23.41
CA ASN A 578 -26.55 8.87 -24.44
C ASN A 578 -25.73 8.57 -25.69
N CYS A 579 -24.52 8.07 -25.56
CA CYS A 579 -23.68 7.69 -26.71
C CYS A 579 -24.20 6.45 -27.49
N MET A 580 -25.00 5.59 -26.84
CA MET A 580 -25.52 4.37 -27.46
C MET A 580 -26.94 4.53 -28.02
N GLN A 581 -27.64 5.63 -27.76
CA GLN A 581 -28.96 5.89 -28.36
C GLN A 581 -28.92 6.04 -29.88
N ASP A 582 -27.75 6.32 -30.45
CA ASP A 582 -27.54 6.40 -31.90
C ASP A 582 -27.30 5.03 -32.57
N ALA A 583 -27.21 3.93 -31.81
CA ALA A 583 -27.01 2.56 -32.32
C ALA A 583 -28.25 1.72 -32.05
N SER A 584 -28.80 1.13 -33.09
CA SER A 584 -30.09 0.41 -33.16
C SER A 584 -30.23 -0.87 -32.30
N ASP A 585 -29.37 -1.15 -31.35
CA ASP A 585 -29.38 -2.34 -30.49
C ASP A 585 -29.52 -1.98 -28.99
N CYS A 586 -30.68 -1.41 -28.66
CA CYS A 586 -30.92 -0.65 -27.43
C CYS A 586 -31.57 -1.45 -26.27
N SER A 587 -31.44 -2.78 -26.18
CA SER A 587 -32.15 -3.53 -25.11
C SER A 587 -31.39 -3.77 -23.82
N SER A 588 -30.10 -3.34 -23.72
CA SER A 588 -29.29 -3.53 -22.49
C SER A 588 -28.35 -2.35 -22.13
N CYS A 589 -28.74 -1.14 -22.48
CA CYS A 589 -27.92 0.04 -22.17
C CYS A 589 -27.87 0.34 -20.65
N GLY A 590 -26.69 0.36 -20.06
CA GLY A 590 -26.41 0.74 -18.68
C GLY A 590 -25.38 -0.15 -18.01
N ILE A 591 -24.75 0.35 -16.95
CA ILE A 591 -23.74 -0.37 -16.16
C ILE A 591 -24.45 -1.38 -15.25
N PRO A 592 -24.24 -2.71 -15.42
CA PRO A 592 -24.95 -3.73 -14.63
C PRO A 592 -24.72 -3.57 -13.12
N ALA A 593 -23.55 -3.11 -12.69
CA ALA A 593 -23.21 -2.90 -11.27
C ALA A 593 -24.13 -1.86 -10.60
N ILE A 594 -24.56 -0.81 -11.31
CA ILE A 594 -25.51 0.18 -10.82
C ILE A 594 -26.92 -0.44 -10.70
N LYS A 595 -27.35 -1.18 -11.74
CA LYS A 595 -28.63 -1.87 -11.73
C LYS A 595 -28.74 -2.93 -10.63
N ASN A 596 -27.63 -3.58 -10.29
CA ASN A 596 -27.57 -4.70 -9.36
C ASN A 596 -27.16 -4.32 -7.93
N LEU A 597 -26.95 -3.03 -7.63
CA LEU A 597 -26.67 -2.59 -6.26
C LEU A 597 -27.88 -2.82 -5.36
N ARG A 598 -27.72 -3.68 -4.36
CA ARG A 598 -28.77 -4.04 -3.41
C ARG A 598 -28.55 -3.46 -2.03
N LYS A 599 -27.29 -3.36 -1.60
CA LYS A 599 -26.93 -2.89 -0.25
C LYS A 599 -25.97 -1.71 -0.31
N LEU A 600 -26.41 -0.59 0.31
CA LEU A 600 -25.63 0.63 0.47
C LEU A 600 -25.54 0.98 1.95
N GLU A 601 -24.31 1.11 2.47
CA GLU A 601 -24.00 1.58 3.80
C GLU A 601 -23.32 2.94 3.73
N PHE A 602 -23.75 3.87 4.58
CA PHE A 602 -23.23 5.23 4.65
C PHE A 602 -22.61 5.49 6.02
N ALA A 603 -21.32 5.74 6.09
CA ALA A 603 -20.53 5.82 7.31
C ALA A 603 -19.46 6.92 7.26
N LEU A 604 -19.89 8.18 7.02
CA LEU A 604 -18.99 9.33 6.93
C LEU A 604 -18.69 9.98 8.29
N GLY A 605 -19.51 9.67 9.30
CA GLY A 605 -19.39 10.26 10.63
C GLY A 605 -19.98 11.69 10.73
N PRO A 606 -19.98 12.28 11.93
CA PRO A 606 -20.74 13.50 12.22
C PRO A 606 -20.20 14.78 11.56
N VAL A 607 -18.91 14.77 11.14
CA VAL A 607 -18.28 15.97 10.56
C VAL A 607 -18.70 16.22 9.12
N CYS A 608 -18.81 15.16 8.33
CA CYS A 608 -19.13 15.23 6.89
C CYS A 608 -20.46 14.54 6.55
N GLY A 609 -21.15 13.95 7.55
CA GLY A 609 -22.31 13.10 7.34
C GLY A 609 -23.43 13.79 6.57
N LEU A 610 -23.91 14.96 7.03
CA LEU A 610 -24.98 15.66 6.35
C LEU A 610 -24.61 16.07 4.92
N GLN A 611 -23.46 16.72 4.72
CA GLN A 611 -23.05 17.16 3.39
C GLN A 611 -22.85 16.00 2.41
N GLY A 612 -22.23 14.90 2.88
CA GLY A 612 -22.07 13.71 2.07
C GLY A 612 -23.39 13.02 1.76
N PHE A 613 -24.30 13.03 2.73
CA PHE A 613 -25.62 12.44 2.56
C PHE A 613 -26.49 13.20 1.55
N LEU A 614 -26.52 14.52 1.60
CA LEU A 614 -27.24 15.33 0.63
C LEU A 614 -26.79 15.05 -0.81
N LYS A 615 -25.47 14.89 -1.03
CA LYS A 615 -24.93 14.49 -2.35
C LYS A 615 -25.30 13.05 -2.72
N LEU A 616 -25.39 12.14 -1.74
CA LEU A 616 -25.83 10.77 -2.00
C LEU A 616 -27.29 10.72 -2.45
N VAL A 617 -28.15 11.50 -1.80
CA VAL A 617 -29.58 11.55 -2.13
C VAL A 617 -29.81 11.93 -3.60
N GLU A 618 -29.00 12.85 -4.16
CA GLU A 618 -29.10 13.28 -5.56
C GLU A 618 -28.98 12.12 -6.55
N ILE A 619 -28.27 11.06 -6.17
CA ILE A 619 -27.98 9.91 -7.06
C ILE A 619 -28.70 8.62 -6.65
N LEU A 620 -29.44 8.59 -5.53
CA LEU A 620 -30.11 7.37 -5.06
C LEU A 620 -31.11 6.80 -6.07
N ALA A 621 -31.79 7.67 -6.83
CA ALA A 621 -32.73 7.26 -7.88
C ALA A 621 -32.08 6.44 -9.00
N ALA A 622 -30.75 6.50 -9.16
CA ALA A 622 -30.02 5.72 -10.16
C ALA A 622 -29.93 4.22 -9.81
N PHE A 623 -30.29 3.81 -8.59
CA PHE A 623 -30.14 2.43 -8.10
C PHE A 623 -31.50 1.71 -7.95
N PRO A 624 -32.10 1.18 -9.02
CA PRO A 624 -33.46 0.66 -9.01
C PRO A 624 -33.64 -0.62 -8.18
N SER A 625 -32.56 -1.36 -7.91
CA SER A 625 -32.60 -2.62 -7.15
C SER A 625 -32.17 -2.46 -5.69
N LEU A 626 -32.03 -1.22 -5.20
CA LEU A 626 -31.59 -0.99 -3.83
C LEU A 626 -32.61 -1.54 -2.83
N GLN A 627 -32.18 -2.52 -2.02
CA GLN A 627 -33.01 -3.21 -1.02
C GLN A 627 -32.66 -2.79 0.41
N HIS A 628 -31.40 -2.47 0.66
CA HIS A 628 -30.93 -2.13 2.00
C HIS A 628 -30.17 -0.80 1.96
N LEU A 629 -30.70 0.19 2.68
CA LEU A 629 -30.04 1.48 2.91
C LEU A 629 -29.77 1.62 4.41
N ASP A 630 -28.50 1.62 4.78
CA ASP A 630 -28.05 1.73 6.16
C ASP A 630 -27.29 3.05 6.38
N LEU A 631 -27.88 3.95 7.16
CA LEU A 631 -27.34 5.28 7.48
C LEU A 631 -26.83 5.36 8.93
N ASP A 632 -26.86 4.27 9.67
CA ASP A 632 -26.24 4.18 11.00
C ASP A 632 -24.78 3.74 10.84
N ALA A 633 -24.57 2.56 10.29
CA ALA A 633 -23.25 1.91 10.09
C ALA A 633 -22.27 2.16 11.26
N LEU A 634 -22.77 2.34 12.50
CA LEU A 634 -22.01 2.65 13.72
C LEU A 634 -21.18 3.95 13.65
N SER A 635 -21.60 4.91 12.84
CA SER A 635 -20.81 6.12 12.52
C SER A 635 -21.41 7.43 13.01
N GLU A 636 -22.62 7.40 13.58
CA GLU A 636 -23.35 8.60 14.04
C GLU A 636 -23.29 9.73 12.98
N ASN A 637 -23.79 9.47 11.77
CA ASN A 637 -23.65 10.39 10.63
C ASN A 637 -24.28 11.76 10.84
N GLY A 638 -25.27 11.86 11.73
CA GLY A 638 -25.87 13.13 12.13
C GLY A 638 -26.56 13.86 10.98
N ILE A 639 -27.30 13.15 10.13
CA ILE A 639 -28.00 13.75 8.97
C ILE A 639 -29.11 14.74 9.36
N GLY A 640 -29.68 14.59 10.57
CA GLY A 640 -30.68 15.48 11.12
C GLY A 640 -31.99 15.52 10.33
N ASP A 641 -32.78 16.58 10.58
CA ASP A 641 -34.08 16.77 9.92
C ASP A 641 -33.92 17.15 8.44
N GLU A 642 -32.87 17.89 8.09
CA GLU A 642 -32.55 18.26 6.70
C GLU A 642 -32.26 17.02 5.84
N GLY A 643 -31.45 16.10 6.36
CA GLY A 643 -31.20 14.83 5.67
C GLY A 643 -32.46 13.97 5.58
N ALA A 644 -33.27 13.93 6.62
CA ALA A 644 -34.55 13.22 6.62
C ALA A 644 -35.55 13.80 5.59
N GLU A 645 -35.64 15.12 5.46
CA GLU A 645 -36.46 15.81 4.45
C GLU A 645 -35.98 15.45 3.04
N SER A 646 -34.69 15.64 2.74
CA SER A 646 -34.12 15.30 1.43
C SER A 646 -34.32 13.84 1.05
N LEU A 647 -34.15 12.92 2.01
CA LEU A 647 -34.40 11.49 1.78
C LEU A 647 -35.88 11.22 1.47
N SER A 648 -36.79 11.90 2.15
CA SER A 648 -38.23 11.72 1.95
C SER A 648 -38.67 12.04 0.52
N GLU A 649 -38.01 12.99 -0.14
CA GLU A 649 -38.33 13.41 -1.52
C GLU A 649 -38.02 12.30 -2.55
N VAL A 650 -37.04 11.43 -2.28
CA VAL A 650 -36.62 10.34 -3.19
C VAL A 650 -37.29 9.01 -2.90
N PHE A 651 -38.04 8.86 -1.81
CA PHE A 651 -38.76 7.61 -1.49
C PHE A 651 -39.62 7.05 -2.61
N PRO A 652 -40.36 7.87 -3.39
CA PRO A 652 -41.13 7.33 -4.51
C PRO A 652 -40.32 6.60 -5.57
N THR A 653 -39.00 6.86 -5.67
CA THR A 653 -38.10 6.20 -6.61
C THR A 653 -37.52 4.89 -6.05
N LEU A 654 -37.54 4.72 -4.72
CA LEU A 654 -36.91 3.57 -4.03
C LEU A 654 -37.89 2.40 -3.84
N THR A 655 -38.55 1.98 -4.91
CA THR A 655 -39.63 0.98 -4.86
C THR A 655 -39.19 -0.40 -4.41
N SER A 656 -37.90 -0.76 -4.54
CA SER A 656 -37.32 -2.03 -4.13
C SER A 656 -36.80 -2.05 -2.68
N LEU A 657 -36.85 -0.92 -1.98
CA LEU A 657 -36.25 -0.80 -0.65
C LEU A 657 -37.01 -1.64 0.38
N GLU A 658 -36.30 -2.59 1.01
CA GLU A 658 -36.86 -3.51 2.02
C GLU A 658 -36.44 -3.13 3.43
N THR A 659 -35.25 -2.58 3.60
CA THR A 659 -34.69 -2.19 4.91
C THR A 659 -34.15 -0.78 4.85
N LEU A 660 -34.62 0.06 5.77
CA LEU A 660 -34.14 1.43 5.96
C LEU A 660 -33.70 1.59 7.41
N ASN A 661 -32.41 1.84 7.62
CA ASN A 661 -31.84 2.10 8.94
C ASN A 661 -31.43 3.58 9.04
N LEU A 662 -32.17 4.35 9.85
CA LEU A 662 -31.94 5.77 10.14
C LEU A 662 -31.47 5.98 11.59
N SER A 663 -30.97 4.96 12.25
CA SER A 663 -30.54 5.01 13.65
C SER A 663 -29.43 6.03 13.87
N GLN A 664 -29.41 6.66 15.05
CA GLN A 664 -28.34 7.53 15.55
C GLN A 664 -28.06 8.78 14.66
N ASN A 665 -29.10 9.35 14.08
CA ASN A 665 -28.98 10.45 13.11
C ASN A 665 -29.50 11.80 13.60
N LYS A 666 -29.87 11.95 14.87
CA LYS A 666 -30.39 13.19 15.48
C LYS A 666 -31.67 13.71 14.84
N ILE A 667 -32.50 12.83 14.29
CA ILE A 667 -33.80 13.17 13.70
C ILE A 667 -34.76 13.55 14.83
N THR A 668 -35.47 14.68 14.67
CA THR A 668 -36.49 15.16 15.61
C THR A 668 -37.90 14.91 15.07
N ASP A 669 -38.92 15.46 15.75
CA ASP A 669 -40.31 15.43 15.27
C ASP A 669 -40.48 16.01 13.88
N VAL A 670 -39.69 17.06 13.53
CA VAL A 670 -39.73 17.71 12.22
C VAL A 670 -39.32 16.74 11.12
N GLY A 671 -38.19 16.08 11.29
CA GLY A 671 -37.72 15.05 10.33
C GLY A 671 -38.65 13.84 10.29
N ALA A 672 -39.17 13.41 11.45
CA ALA A 672 -40.13 12.28 11.52
C ALA A 672 -41.45 12.62 10.77
N GLU A 673 -41.95 13.86 10.85
CA GLU A 673 -43.13 14.31 10.10
C GLU A 673 -42.84 14.29 8.58
N LYS A 674 -41.68 14.79 8.14
CA LYS A 674 -41.28 14.76 6.71
C LYS A 674 -41.21 13.34 6.18
N LEU A 675 -40.54 12.44 6.92
CA LEU A 675 -40.50 11.02 6.56
C LEU A 675 -41.91 10.41 6.50
N ALA A 676 -42.75 10.65 7.49
CA ALA A 676 -44.08 10.07 7.58
C ALA A 676 -44.95 10.41 6.35
N THR A 677 -44.80 11.59 5.76
CA THR A 677 -45.61 12.00 4.59
C THR A 677 -45.38 11.12 3.36
N THR A 678 -44.15 10.56 3.18
CA THR A 678 -43.76 9.84 1.99
C THR A 678 -43.42 8.37 2.23
N LEU A 679 -43.26 7.93 3.50
CA LEU A 679 -43.02 6.52 3.86
C LEU A 679 -43.98 5.54 3.18
N PRO A 680 -45.29 5.83 3.01
CA PRO A 680 -46.21 4.93 2.30
C PRO A 680 -45.82 4.64 0.83
N SER A 681 -45.02 5.48 0.20
CA SER A 681 -44.52 5.24 -1.17
C SER A 681 -43.49 4.08 -1.25
N LEU A 682 -42.87 3.73 -0.13
CA LEU A 682 -41.96 2.60 -0.04
C LEU A 682 -42.73 1.27 0.04
N SER A 683 -43.25 0.83 -1.11
CA SER A 683 -44.17 -0.31 -1.21
C SER A 683 -43.56 -1.65 -0.78
N SER A 684 -42.22 -1.79 -0.79
CA SER A 684 -41.48 -3.01 -0.43
C SER A 684 -40.88 -2.96 0.98
N LEU A 685 -41.00 -1.86 1.71
CA LEU A 685 -40.32 -1.67 3.00
C LEU A 685 -40.84 -2.65 4.06
N LYS A 686 -39.95 -3.48 4.58
CA LYS A 686 -40.24 -4.51 5.60
C LYS A 686 -39.72 -4.09 6.98
N THR A 687 -38.60 -3.39 7.04
CA THR A 687 -37.95 -3.00 8.30
C THR A 687 -37.58 -1.52 8.24
N LEU A 688 -38.02 -0.77 9.25
CA LEU A 688 -37.66 0.61 9.50
C LEU A 688 -37.05 0.73 10.89
N SER A 689 -35.83 1.25 11.00
CA SER A 689 -35.24 1.59 12.28
C SER A 689 -35.02 3.11 12.40
N LEU A 690 -35.56 3.64 13.47
CA LEU A 690 -35.40 5.03 13.93
C LEU A 690 -34.73 5.05 15.32
N TYR A 691 -34.03 3.99 15.67
CA TYR A 691 -33.35 3.80 16.95
C TYR A 691 -32.44 4.97 17.31
N ASN A 692 -32.46 5.39 18.55
CA ASN A 692 -31.58 6.43 19.11
C ASN A 692 -31.55 7.73 18.31
N ASN A 693 -32.72 8.28 18.12
CA ASN A 693 -32.94 9.64 17.56
C ASN A 693 -33.53 10.59 18.63
N SER A 694 -34.09 11.70 18.25
CA SER A 694 -34.69 12.69 19.16
C SER A 694 -36.18 12.86 18.91
N ILE A 695 -36.89 11.82 18.52
CA ILE A 695 -38.33 11.84 18.22
C ILE A 695 -39.13 11.84 19.54
N CYS A 696 -40.11 12.77 19.64
CA CYS A 696 -41.03 12.89 20.75
C CYS A 696 -42.42 12.39 20.36
N ASP A 697 -43.42 12.70 21.16
CA ASP A 697 -44.80 12.24 20.94
C ASP A 697 -45.44 12.79 19.64
N ILE A 698 -45.05 13.99 19.21
CA ILE A 698 -45.55 14.57 17.95
C ILE A 698 -45.10 13.76 16.75
N GLY A 699 -43.79 13.39 16.71
CA GLY A 699 -43.26 12.56 15.65
C GLY A 699 -43.83 11.14 15.69
N ALA A 700 -44.04 10.59 16.91
CA ALA A 700 -44.69 9.30 17.10
C ALA A 700 -46.12 9.30 16.58
N GLU A 701 -46.90 10.36 16.84
CA GLU A 701 -48.28 10.55 16.30
C GLU A 701 -48.27 10.57 14.77
N LYS A 702 -47.35 11.31 14.14
CA LYS A 702 -47.27 11.38 12.67
C LYS A 702 -46.93 10.01 12.06
N LEU A 703 -46.01 9.29 12.66
CA LEU A 703 -45.68 7.92 12.25
C LEU A 703 -46.88 6.99 12.44
N ALA A 704 -47.57 7.05 13.60
CA ALA A 704 -48.75 6.25 13.88
C ALA A 704 -49.85 6.43 12.82
N LYS A 705 -50.05 7.65 12.34
CA LYS A 705 -51.09 7.97 11.32
C LYS A 705 -50.83 7.28 9.98
N VAL A 706 -49.55 7.07 9.60
CA VAL A 706 -49.18 6.51 8.29
C VAL A 706 -48.93 5.02 8.32
N LEU A 707 -48.69 4.39 9.49
CA LEU A 707 -48.45 2.96 9.63
C LEU A 707 -49.49 2.08 8.91
N PRO A 708 -50.81 2.37 8.97
CA PRO A 708 -51.82 1.57 8.26
C PRO A 708 -51.65 1.56 6.73
N ALA A 709 -51.05 2.64 6.16
CA ALA A 709 -50.77 2.75 4.74
C ALA A 709 -49.48 2.01 4.33
N MET A 710 -48.62 1.62 5.26
CA MET A 710 -47.37 0.91 5.00
C MET A 710 -47.62 -0.61 4.90
N SER A 711 -48.14 -1.04 3.76
CA SER A 711 -48.67 -2.39 3.54
C SER A 711 -47.63 -3.52 3.71
N SER A 712 -46.35 -3.24 3.53
CA SER A 712 -45.27 -4.25 3.61
C SER A 712 -44.48 -4.26 4.90
N LEU A 713 -44.64 -3.25 5.75
CA LEU A 713 -43.88 -3.07 6.99
C LEU A 713 -44.14 -4.22 7.97
N ARG A 714 -43.07 -4.81 8.52
CA ARG A 714 -43.10 -5.91 9.48
C ARG A 714 -42.44 -5.58 10.80
N VAL A 715 -41.40 -4.76 10.76
CA VAL A 715 -40.62 -4.36 11.94
C VAL A 715 -40.44 -2.87 11.95
N LEU A 716 -40.84 -2.25 13.08
CA LEU A 716 -40.55 -0.84 13.37
C LEU A 716 -39.78 -0.79 14.68
N ASP A 717 -38.57 -0.23 14.64
CA ASP A 717 -37.76 0.02 15.81
C ASP A 717 -37.66 1.53 16.06
N ILE A 718 -38.17 1.97 17.23
CA ILE A 718 -38.22 3.37 17.66
C ILE A 718 -37.65 3.52 19.09
N GLN A 719 -36.82 2.60 19.52
CA GLN A 719 -36.20 2.64 20.85
C GLN A 719 -35.26 3.85 20.99
N TYR A 720 -34.95 4.16 22.25
CA TYR A 720 -33.99 5.23 22.61
C TYR A 720 -34.31 6.60 22.00
N ASN A 721 -35.59 6.93 21.86
CA ASN A 721 -36.07 8.26 21.50
C ASN A 721 -36.57 9.01 22.76
N LYS A 722 -37.35 10.06 22.60
CA LYS A 722 -37.93 10.87 23.66
C LYS A 722 -39.46 10.71 23.73
N ILE A 723 -39.96 9.56 23.31
CA ILE A 723 -41.38 9.24 23.29
C ILE A 723 -41.85 8.94 24.71
N THR A 724 -42.99 9.52 25.10
CA THR A 724 -43.62 9.24 26.40
C THR A 724 -44.72 8.17 26.25
N GLY A 725 -45.44 7.89 27.35
CA GLY A 725 -46.59 7.01 27.31
C GLY A 725 -47.68 7.45 26.33
N VAL A 726 -47.80 8.75 26.04
CA VAL A 726 -48.79 9.28 25.08
C VAL A 726 -48.47 8.82 23.65
N GLY A 727 -47.25 9.06 23.19
CA GLY A 727 -46.81 8.60 21.86
C GLY A 727 -46.82 7.08 21.73
N ALA A 728 -46.41 6.37 22.79
CA ALA A 728 -46.47 4.93 22.84
C ALA A 728 -47.89 4.37 22.69
N GLN A 729 -48.87 4.99 23.33
CA GLN A 729 -50.28 4.63 23.18
C GLN A 729 -50.79 4.85 21.76
N GLN A 730 -50.45 5.97 21.13
CA GLN A 730 -50.84 6.28 19.75
C GLN A 730 -50.29 5.27 18.75
N LEU A 731 -49.00 4.86 18.91
CA LEU A 731 -48.38 3.82 18.10
C LEU A 731 -49.07 2.46 18.30
N THR A 732 -49.41 2.09 19.55
CA THR A 732 -50.14 0.85 19.89
C THR A 732 -51.54 0.85 19.28
N ASP A 733 -52.27 1.95 19.35
CA ASP A 733 -53.61 2.08 18.75
C ASP A 733 -53.57 1.94 17.22
N SER A 734 -52.55 2.49 16.60
CA SER A 734 -52.31 2.31 15.17
C SER A 734 -51.96 0.88 14.81
N LEU A 735 -51.16 0.17 15.66
CA LEU A 735 -50.75 -1.20 15.44
C LEU A 735 -51.92 -2.17 15.27
N ARG A 736 -53.06 -1.91 15.95
CA ARG A 736 -54.29 -2.67 15.77
C ARG A 736 -54.83 -2.69 14.35
N LYS A 737 -54.55 -1.59 13.56
CA LYS A 737 -54.94 -1.48 12.17
C LYS A 737 -53.89 -2.06 11.20
N CYS A 738 -52.75 -2.55 11.72
CA CYS A 738 -51.62 -3.01 10.97
C CYS A 738 -51.35 -4.51 11.20
N PRO A 739 -52.14 -5.43 10.61
CA PRO A 739 -52.00 -6.85 10.86
C PRO A 739 -50.65 -7.46 10.36
N ARG A 740 -49.96 -6.81 9.48
CA ARG A 740 -48.68 -7.28 8.90
C ARG A 740 -47.46 -6.95 9.74
N ILE A 741 -47.56 -5.97 10.65
CA ILE A 741 -46.47 -5.66 11.57
C ILE A 741 -46.34 -6.81 12.56
N LYS A 742 -45.13 -7.36 12.66
CA LYS A 742 -44.80 -8.50 13.53
C LYS A 742 -44.15 -8.05 14.83
N ASN A 743 -43.38 -6.93 14.74
CA ASN A 743 -42.64 -6.44 15.89
C ASN A 743 -42.62 -4.91 15.88
N LEU A 744 -43.03 -4.29 16.98
CA LEU A 744 -42.89 -2.89 17.31
C LEU A 744 -41.95 -2.81 18.53
N VAL A 745 -40.72 -2.38 18.31
CA VAL A 745 -39.71 -2.23 19.35
C VAL A 745 -39.72 -0.78 19.82
N MET A 746 -40.16 -0.52 21.06
CA MET A 746 -40.42 0.88 21.47
C MET A 746 -39.97 1.23 22.88
N TRP A 747 -38.98 0.50 23.43
CA TRP A 747 -38.43 0.90 24.72
C TRP A 747 -37.85 2.34 24.64
N ASN A 748 -38.33 3.20 25.53
CA ASN A 748 -37.84 4.57 25.64
C ASN A 748 -37.66 4.93 27.11
N PRO A 749 -36.59 5.63 27.51
CA PRO A 749 -36.35 5.99 28.90
C PRO A 749 -37.42 6.94 29.48
N THR A 750 -38.17 7.59 28.64
CA THR A 750 -39.28 8.52 28.98
C THR A 750 -40.62 7.84 29.14
N ILE A 751 -40.75 6.55 28.83
CA ILE A 751 -41.98 5.77 29.05
C ILE A 751 -41.88 5.09 30.41
N PRO A 752 -42.84 5.33 31.33
CA PRO A 752 -42.88 4.60 32.60
C PRO A 752 -42.97 3.08 32.37
N TYR A 753 -42.22 2.28 33.15
CA TYR A 753 -42.15 0.82 32.98
C TYR A 753 -43.52 0.16 33.00
N GLY A 754 -44.39 0.52 33.95
CA GLY A 754 -45.74 -0.04 34.03
C GLY A 754 -46.65 0.26 32.84
N VAL A 755 -46.39 1.37 32.11
CA VAL A 755 -47.09 1.68 30.88
C VAL A 755 -46.62 0.74 29.75
N LEU A 756 -45.34 0.49 29.63
CA LEU A 756 -44.81 -0.43 28.63
C LEU A 756 -45.30 -1.83 28.81
N GLU A 757 -45.29 -2.36 30.05
CA GLU A 757 -45.86 -3.66 30.37
C GLU A 757 -47.33 -3.76 30.01
N HIS A 758 -48.12 -2.74 30.35
CA HIS A 758 -49.51 -2.68 29.99
C HIS A 758 -49.74 -2.75 28.48
N LEU A 759 -48.99 -1.92 27.70
CA LEU A 759 -49.08 -1.92 26.25
C LEU A 759 -48.66 -3.29 25.63
N GLN A 760 -47.65 -3.94 26.19
CA GLN A 760 -47.25 -5.26 25.76
C GLN A 760 -48.33 -6.34 26.05
N GLN A 761 -49.05 -6.21 27.15
CA GLN A 761 -50.19 -7.08 27.42
C GLN A 761 -51.35 -6.83 26.45
N LEU A 762 -51.55 -5.61 25.99
CA LEU A 762 -52.55 -5.26 25.01
C LEU A 762 -52.26 -5.78 23.60
N ASP A 763 -51.01 -5.83 23.24
CA ASP A 763 -50.53 -6.34 21.95
C ASP A 763 -49.15 -7.03 22.06
N SER A 764 -49.12 -8.35 21.91
CA SER A 764 -47.92 -9.17 22.05
C SER A 764 -46.83 -8.89 21.00
N ARG A 765 -47.12 -8.07 19.96
CA ARG A 765 -46.15 -7.65 18.96
C ARG A 765 -45.25 -6.51 19.45
N ILE A 766 -45.57 -5.93 20.61
CA ILE A 766 -44.74 -4.90 21.23
C ILE A 766 -43.61 -5.58 21.99
N SER A 767 -42.36 -5.22 21.62
CA SER A 767 -41.13 -5.64 22.28
C SER A 767 -40.55 -4.49 23.10
N VAL A 768 -40.02 -4.84 24.28
CA VAL A 768 -39.47 -3.89 25.25
C VAL A 768 -37.98 -4.05 25.36
#